data_a856478594832283cef6626e40ef70f1
#
_entry.id   a856478594832283cef6626e40ef70f1
#
_cell.length_a   1.000
_cell.length_b   1.000
_cell.length_c   1.000
_cell.angle_alpha   90.00
_cell.angle_beta   90.00
_cell.angle_gamma   90.00
#
_symmetry.space_group_name_H-M   'P 1'
#
loop_
_entity.id
_entity.type
_entity.pdbx_description
1 polymer ?
#
loop_
_entity_poly.entity_id
_entity_poly.type
_entity_poly.pdbx_seq_one_letter_code
_entity_poly.pdbx_strand_id
1 'polypeptide(L)'
;MCGIAGFQGGFSAGLLARMTAAVAHRGPDGSGTLLLEGEDGAAPTGLGHRRLSIIDLSEQGRQPMAAPCPRCGSAGHADLALTYNGEVYNFAELRRELRAQGHVFHSGTDSEVLLHLYAEAGLALPERLNGIFAFALRDGRAAGRPAGVERGDVLLVRDQLGIKPLYVAETPRGVLFASEIKALLQCRELPRRVDPEAVYQALAYLWTPAPRTALAGVRKPPPGTALLLRGGRIAREWRYYRLPYGQEPLAGSSAEVAAELRERLEGAVRRQLVADVPVGAFLSGGLDSSAVVAMMKRATPDARPRCYSIGFRGGVEMEGAAPDLPYARRVAAHLGVELHALEIGPEAIGELERMLWHLDEPQADPAPINALRICERAREEGMKVLLSGAGGDDLFSGYRRHRALRAERAWGWLPALARRGLAAPARALRAGRNGGWMDNVAFRRAAKAFAHADLPADERTVAYFWWNDVELRRALLAPGPRAAVDGHTGAEPLLASLAEIEDERDPLNRMLFLETRHFLADHNLNYTDKMGMASGVEVRVPLLDLELVDFAARVPSAYKQRGREGKAVFKEAMEPLLPRDVIYRPKTGFGAPLRQWLRGELREAVEETLSERSLASRGLFDPAAVRRLVELERAGKVEGAYTVFALMCVELWCRMFVDAPPPAVASEPAAAAVAAAT
;
A
#
# COMPACT_ATOMS: atom_id res chain seq x y z
N MET A 1 -2.38 14.40 -5.22
CA MET A 1 -2.92 13.06 -5.53
C MET A 1 -4.38 13.11 -5.86
N CYS A 2 -4.89 12.09 -6.55
CA CYS A 2 -6.18 12.17 -7.22
C CYS A 2 -6.98 10.86 -7.04
N GLY A 3 -8.19 10.84 -7.52
CA GLY A 3 -8.97 9.65 -7.74
C GLY A 3 -9.20 9.45 -9.23
N ILE A 4 -8.88 8.27 -9.76
CA ILE A 4 -9.19 7.91 -11.14
C ILE A 4 -10.27 6.83 -11.16
N ALA A 5 -11.11 6.89 -12.19
CA ALA A 5 -12.10 5.87 -12.50
C ALA A 5 -12.35 5.85 -14.01
N GLY A 6 -12.68 4.69 -14.55
CA GLY A 6 -12.94 4.62 -15.98
C GLY A 6 -13.27 3.22 -16.47
N PHE A 7 -13.44 3.14 -17.77
CA PHE A 7 -13.73 1.89 -18.46
C PHE A 7 -13.33 1.91 -19.93
N GLN A 8 -13.19 0.72 -20.50
CA GLN A 8 -13.23 0.51 -21.94
C GLN A 8 -14.32 -0.53 -22.23
N GLY A 9 -15.35 -0.16 -23.00
CA GLY A 9 -16.47 -1.03 -23.32
C GLY A 9 -17.82 -0.31 -23.39
N GLY A 10 -18.89 -1.06 -23.57
CA GLY A 10 -20.25 -0.55 -23.78
C GLY A 10 -20.93 -0.01 -22.52
N PHE A 11 -20.36 0.95 -21.82
CA PHE A 11 -20.92 1.55 -20.60
C PHE A 11 -21.38 2.99 -20.85
N SER A 12 -22.23 3.51 -19.94
CA SER A 12 -22.83 4.84 -20.08
C SER A 12 -22.03 5.95 -19.38
N ALA A 13 -22.23 7.20 -19.83
CA ALA A 13 -21.74 8.40 -19.13
C ALA A 13 -22.25 8.47 -17.69
N GLY A 14 -23.47 8.01 -17.41
CA GLY A 14 -24.03 7.96 -16.06
C GLY A 14 -23.28 7.00 -15.13
N LEU A 15 -22.75 5.90 -15.64
CA LEU A 15 -21.87 5.02 -14.87
C LEU A 15 -20.55 5.74 -14.55
N LEU A 16 -19.93 6.38 -15.55
CA LEU A 16 -18.69 7.13 -15.37
C LEU A 16 -18.82 8.21 -14.29
N ALA A 17 -19.92 8.97 -14.34
CA ALA A 17 -20.20 10.00 -13.35
C ALA A 17 -20.30 9.42 -11.92
N ARG A 18 -21.03 8.31 -11.73
CA ARG A 18 -21.14 7.65 -10.42
C ARG A 18 -19.79 7.09 -9.95
N MET A 19 -19.01 6.45 -10.83
CA MET A 19 -17.68 5.94 -10.51
C MET A 19 -16.75 7.06 -10.06
N THR A 20 -16.75 8.19 -10.78
CA THR A 20 -15.95 9.38 -10.46
C THR A 20 -16.37 9.99 -9.13
N ALA A 21 -17.68 10.10 -8.86
CA ALA A 21 -18.21 10.61 -7.63
C ALA A 21 -17.88 9.72 -6.41
N ALA A 22 -17.83 8.41 -6.58
CA ALA A 22 -17.49 7.47 -5.51
C ALA A 22 -16.07 7.65 -4.93
N VAL A 23 -15.17 8.30 -5.66
CA VAL A 23 -13.80 8.63 -5.24
C VAL A 23 -13.60 10.14 -4.98
N ALA A 24 -14.69 10.88 -4.70
CA ALA A 24 -14.64 12.34 -4.52
C ALA A 24 -13.73 12.80 -3.37
N HIS A 25 -13.68 12.02 -2.27
CA HIS A 25 -12.83 12.29 -1.11
C HIS A 25 -11.33 12.35 -1.46
N ARG A 26 -10.90 11.62 -2.50
CA ARG A 26 -9.51 11.62 -2.95
C ARG A 26 -9.08 12.93 -3.58
N GLY A 27 -9.99 13.65 -4.21
CA GLY A 27 -9.70 14.89 -4.93
C GLY A 27 -10.80 15.92 -4.80
N PRO A 28 -10.81 16.71 -3.71
CA PRO A 28 -11.85 17.69 -3.43
C PRO A 28 -11.73 18.97 -4.27
N ASP A 29 -10.57 19.23 -4.91
CA ASP A 29 -10.27 20.50 -5.57
C ASP A 29 -10.83 20.58 -7.02
N GLY A 30 -11.21 19.45 -7.63
CA GLY A 30 -11.76 19.44 -8.99
C GLY A 30 -12.31 18.09 -9.42
N SER A 31 -13.12 18.11 -10.46
CA SER A 31 -13.73 16.93 -11.08
C SER A 31 -13.76 17.05 -12.59
N GLY A 32 -13.58 15.93 -13.29
CA GLY A 32 -13.70 15.86 -14.74
C GLY A 32 -14.08 14.46 -15.21
N THR A 33 -14.84 14.41 -16.29
CA THR A 33 -15.17 13.17 -17.01
C THR A 33 -15.03 13.39 -18.50
N LEU A 34 -14.53 12.38 -19.22
CA LEU A 34 -14.38 12.38 -20.65
C LEU A 34 -14.88 11.04 -21.21
N LEU A 35 -15.88 11.09 -22.05
CA LEU A 35 -16.39 9.92 -22.78
C LEU A 35 -15.93 10.02 -24.23
N LEU A 36 -15.19 9.04 -24.69
CA LEU A 36 -14.63 8.97 -26.03
C LEU A 36 -15.33 7.81 -26.77
N GLU A 37 -16.04 8.16 -27.83
CA GLU A 37 -16.71 7.16 -28.66
C GLU A 37 -15.70 6.22 -29.32
N GLY A 38 -16.16 5.03 -29.63
CA GLY A 38 -15.37 4.08 -30.41
C GLY A 38 -15.46 4.43 -31.89
N GLU A 39 -14.34 4.67 -32.52
CA GLU A 39 -14.24 4.85 -33.98
C GLU A 39 -13.58 3.62 -34.61
N ASP A 40 -13.93 3.30 -35.85
CA ASP A 40 -13.35 2.19 -36.64
C ASP A 40 -13.42 0.82 -35.90
N GLY A 41 -14.48 0.59 -35.12
CA GLY A 41 -14.66 -0.66 -34.35
C GLY A 41 -13.95 -0.70 -32.99
N ALA A 42 -13.27 0.36 -32.59
CA ALA A 42 -12.72 0.47 -31.24
C ALA A 42 -13.85 0.56 -30.19
N ALA A 43 -13.61 0.04 -28.99
CA ALA A 43 -14.59 0.14 -27.90
C ALA A 43 -14.61 1.56 -27.31
N PRO A 44 -15.77 2.11 -26.91
CA PRO A 44 -15.87 3.36 -26.17
C PRO A 44 -14.99 3.37 -24.93
N THR A 45 -14.44 4.53 -24.58
CA THR A 45 -13.60 4.70 -23.39
C THR A 45 -14.12 5.84 -22.53
N GLY A 46 -14.38 5.55 -21.25
CA GLY A 46 -14.70 6.56 -20.25
C GLY A 46 -13.51 6.80 -19.33
N LEU A 47 -13.11 8.07 -19.16
CA LEU A 47 -12.07 8.50 -18.21
C LEU A 47 -12.69 9.48 -17.22
N GLY A 48 -12.54 9.23 -15.93
CA GLY A 48 -13.02 10.05 -14.83
C GLY A 48 -11.89 10.40 -13.88
N HIS A 49 -11.93 11.61 -13.32
CA HIS A 49 -10.90 12.15 -12.47
C HIS A 49 -11.46 13.00 -11.33
N ARG A 50 -10.85 12.87 -10.14
CA ARG A 50 -11.04 13.76 -8.98
C ARG A 50 -9.68 14.32 -8.60
N ARG A 51 -9.55 15.67 -8.61
CA ARG A 51 -8.27 16.35 -8.47
C ARG A 51 -8.00 16.81 -7.04
N LEU A 52 -6.83 16.50 -6.52
CA LEU A 52 -6.18 17.21 -5.44
C LEU A 52 -5.02 18.01 -6.06
N SER A 53 -5.12 19.33 -6.10
CA SER A 53 -4.14 20.21 -6.75
C SER A 53 -2.92 20.40 -5.85
N ILE A 54 -1.76 19.96 -6.32
CA ILE A 54 -0.47 20.03 -5.62
C ILE A 54 0.58 20.72 -6.48
N ILE A 55 0.74 20.32 -7.76
CA ILE A 55 1.59 20.97 -8.76
C ILE A 55 0.69 21.61 -9.80
N ASP A 56 0.97 22.87 -10.16
CA ASP A 56 0.16 23.72 -11.02
C ASP A 56 -1.29 23.84 -10.54
N LEU A 57 -1.55 24.80 -9.69
CA LEU A 57 -2.89 25.01 -9.09
C LEU A 57 -3.92 25.59 -10.09
N SER A 58 -3.51 25.89 -11.32
CA SER A 58 -4.36 26.46 -12.36
C SER A 58 -5.30 25.44 -13.01
N GLU A 59 -6.24 25.93 -13.81
CA GLU A 59 -7.15 25.10 -14.61
C GLU A 59 -6.42 24.29 -15.71
N GLN A 60 -5.19 24.65 -16.08
CA GLN A 60 -4.40 23.92 -17.07
C GLN A 60 -3.99 22.52 -16.58
N GLY A 61 -3.98 22.30 -15.26
CA GLY A 61 -3.78 21.00 -14.64
C GLY A 61 -5.04 20.14 -14.53
N ARG A 62 -6.17 20.51 -15.15
CA ARG A 62 -7.39 19.68 -15.11
C ARG A 62 -7.19 18.35 -15.82
N GLN A 63 -7.92 17.36 -15.31
CA GLN A 63 -7.97 16.02 -15.88
C GLN A 63 -9.43 15.51 -15.96
N PRO A 64 -9.78 14.57 -16.90
CA PRO A 64 -8.88 13.95 -17.87
C PRO A 64 -8.23 14.99 -18.79
N MET A 65 -6.94 14.79 -19.05
CA MET A 65 -6.14 15.70 -19.87
C MET A 65 -6.05 15.16 -21.28
N ALA A 66 -6.33 16.01 -22.28
CA ALA A 66 -6.08 15.75 -23.68
C ALA A 66 -5.31 16.96 -24.24
N ALA A 67 -4.04 16.79 -24.53
CA ALA A 67 -3.20 17.89 -24.97
C ALA A 67 -2.83 17.72 -26.45
N PRO A 68 -3.10 18.70 -27.30
CA PRO A 68 -2.56 18.71 -28.65
C PRO A 68 -1.07 19.01 -28.59
N CYS A 69 -0.26 18.22 -29.30
CA CYS A 69 1.16 18.48 -29.46
C CYS A 69 1.50 18.53 -30.95
N PRO A 70 2.04 19.63 -31.47
CA PRO A 70 2.38 19.77 -32.92
C PRO A 70 3.30 18.67 -33.42
N ARG A 71 4.22 18.17 -32.57
CA ARG A 71 5.15 17.09 -32.93
C ARG A 71 4.49 15.72 -32.95
N CYS A 72 3.56 15.47 -32.04
CA CYS A 72 2.85 14.20 -31.96
C CYS A 72 1.82 14.03 -33.09
N GLY A 73 1.62 15.06 -33.92
CA GLY A 73 0.69 15.02 -35.03
C GLY A 73 -0.77 15.05 -34.66
N SER A 74 -1.10 15.35 -33.42
CA SER A 74 -2.49 15.44 -32.97
C SER A 74 -3.08 16.80 -33.31
N ALA A 75 -3.88 16.84 -34.35
CA ALA A 75 -4.64 18.03 -34.76
C ALA A 75 -6.00 18.15 -34.09
N GLY A 76 -6.35 17.23 -33.15
CA GLY A 76 -7.68 17.16 -32.56
C GLY A 76 -7.67 16.78 -31.06
N HIS A 77 -8.69 17.23 -30.37
CA HIS A 77 -8.83 17.21 -28.88
C HIS A 77 -8.89 15.83 -28.17
N ALA A 78 -8.72 14.72 -28.86
CA ALA A 78 -8.92 13.40 -28.24
C ALA A 78 -7.95 12.32 -28.70
N ASP A 79 -6.86 12.67 -29.38
CA ASP A 79 -5.94 11.66 -29.91
C ASP A 79 -5.17 10.93 -28.79
N LEU A 80 -4.69 11.66 -27.78
CA LEU A 80 -4.17 11.09 -26.53
C LEU A 80 -4.97 11.67 -25.36
N ALA A 81 -5.51 10.80 -24.52
CA ALA A 81 -6.25 11.21 -23.33
C ALA A 81 -5.75 10.47 -22.09
N LEU A 82 -5.55 11.20 -21.00
CA LEU A 82 -4.96 10.71 -19.75
C LEU A 82 -5.85 11.01 -18.56
N THR A 83 -6.02 10.01 -17.67
CA THR A 83 -6.42 10.23 -16.28
C THR A 83 -5.35 9.61 -15.38
N TYR A 84 -4.85 10.39 -14.41
CA TYR A 84 -3.65 10.10 -13.68
C TYR A 84 -3.79 10.44 -12.19
N ASN A 85 -3.41 9.52 -11.33
CA ASN A 85 -3.30 9.67 -9.90
C ASN A 85 -1.87 9.45 -9.47
N GLY A 86 -1.14 10.50 -9.14
CA GLY A 86 0.25 10.35 -8.71
C GLY A 86 1.08 11.62 -8.78
N GLU A 87 2.40 11.42 -8.69
CA GLU A 87 3.47 12.41 -8.88
C GLU A 87 4.66 11.74 -9.58
N VAL A 88 5.16 12.35 -10.64
CA VAL A 88 6.38 11.94 -11.34
C VAL A 88 7.53 12.85 -10.92
N TYR A 89 8.39 12.37 -10.05
CA TYR A 89 9.43 13.20 -9.42
C TYR A 89 10.54 13.66 -10.37
N ASN A 90 10.80 12.91 -11.45
CA ASN A 90 11.76 13.29 -12.49
C ASN A 90 11.12 14.06 -13.66
N PHE A 91 9.90 14.60 -13.48
CA PHE A 91 9.18 15.28 -14.57
C PHE A 91 9.92 16.49 -15.15
N ALA A 92 10.65 17.22 -14.32
CA ALA A 92 11.39 18.41 -14.77
C ALA A 92 12.53 18.05 -15.73
N GLU A 93 13.18 16.91 -15.52
CA GLU A 93 14.23 16.37 -16.40
C GLU A 93 13.64 15.88 -17.70
N LEU A 94 12.59 15.06 -17.63
CA LEU A 94 11.86 14.57 -18.78
C LEU A 94 11.29 15.72 -19.64
N ARG A 95 10.75 16.76 -19.00
CA ARG A 95 10.25 17.95 -19.69
C ARG A 95 11.36 18.68 -20.45
N ARG A 96 12.57 18.81 -19.89
CA ARG A 96 13.72 19.42 -20.58
C ARG A 96 14.12 18.60 -21.80
N GLU A 97 14.22 17.29 -21.68
CA GLU A 97 14.52 16.38 -22.78
C GLU A 97 13.49 16.50 -23.91
N LEU A 98 12.20 16.45 -23.58
CA LEU A 98 11.10 16.53 -24.55
C LEU A 98 11.06 17.90 -25.23
N ARG A 99 11.29 19.01 -24.52
CA ARG A 99 11.43 20.35 -25.12
C ARG A 99 12.60 20.43 -26.10
N ALA A 100 13.73 19.83 -25.77
CA ALA A 100 14.89 19.77 -26.69
C ALA A 100 14.58 18.98 -27.96
N GLN A 101 13.60 18.05 -27.87
CA GLN A 101 13.09 17.30 -29.01
C GLN A 101 11.96 18.04 -29.79
N GLY A 102 11.56 19.24 -29.35
CA GLY A 102 10.57 20.08 -30.01
C GLY A 102 9.13 19.96 -29.49
N HIS A 103 8.92 19.30 -28.37
CA HIS A 103 7.60 19.29 -27.71
C HIS A 103 7.25 20.62 -27.07
N VAL A 104 5.98 21.02 -27.16
CA VAL A 104 5.43 22.24 -26.56
C VAL A 104 4.51 21.87 -25.42
N PHE A 105 4.75 22.44 -24.27
CA PHE A 105 3.98 22.21 -23.02
C PHE A 105 3.09 23.42 -22.73
N HIS A 106 1.86 23.15 -22.30
CA HIS A 106 0.83 24.16 -22.03
C HIS A 106 0.57 24.35 -20.53
N SER A 107 0.96 23.36 -19.70
CA SER A 107 0.79 23.40 -18.24
C SER A 107 2.12 23.30 -17.50
N GLY A 108 2.09 23.60 -16.20
CA GLY A 108 3.19 23.35 -15.28
C GLY A 108 3.23 21.93 -14.69
N THR A 109 2.19 21.10 -14.95
CA THR A 109 1.99 19.81 -14.30
C THR A 109 2.99 18.74 -14.75
N ASP A 110 3.23 17.77 -13.89
CA ASP A 110 3.90 16.52 -14.24
C ASP A 110 3.05 15.63 -15.15
N SER A 111 1.71 15.72 -15.06
CA SER A 111 0.76 14.91 -15.85
C SER A 111 0.95 15.08 -17.37
N GLU A 112 1.17 16.32 -17.85
CA GLU A 112 1.36 16.58 -19.27
C GLU A 112 2.59 15.89 -19.84
N VAL A 113 3.63 15.71 -19.03
CA VAL A 113 4.86 15.01 -19.43
C VAL A 113 4.57 13.57 -19.87
N LEU A 114 3.58 12.91 -19.26
CA LEU A 114 3.19 11.54 -19.61
C LEU A 114 2.65 11.44 -21.03
N LEU A 115 1.86 12.42 -21.50
CA LEU A 115 1.33 12.43 -22.86
C LEU A 115 2.44 12.58 -23.90
N HIS A 116 3.37 13.50 -23.67
CA HIS A 116 4.50 13.74 -24.56
C HIS A 116 5.49 12.57 -24.53
N LEU A 117 5.79 12.03 -23.35
CA LEU A 117 6.68 10.88 -23.20
C LEU A 117 6.10 9.62 -23.86
N TYR A 118 4.77 9.41 -23.78
CA TYR A 118 4.12 8.30 -24.48
C TYR A 118 4.26 8.43 -26.01
N ALA A 119 4.16 9.63 -26.53
CA ALA A 119 4.33 9.85 -27.97
C ALA A 119 5.73 9.44 -28.46
N GLU A 120 6.77 9.58 -27.64
CA GLU A 120 8.15 9.20 -27.96
C GLU A 120 8.48 7.75 -27.59
N ALA A 121 8.15 7.34 -26.35
CA ALA A 121 8.56 6.06 -25.78
C ALA A 121 7.51 4.95 -25.95
N GLY A 122 6.27 5.29 -26.27
CA GLY A 122 5.18 4.31 -26.40
C GLY A 122 4.97 3.49 -25.15
N LEU A 123 4.92 2.17 -25.30
CA LEU A 123 4.69 1.23 -24.19
C LEU A 123 5.87 1.14 -23.20
N ALA A 124 7.04 1.69 -23.55
CA ALA A 124 8.19 1.77 -22.64
C ALA A 124 8.15 3.02 -21.72
N LEU A 125 7.15 3.90 -21.87
CA LEU A 125 6.97 5.09 -21.03
C LEU A 125 7.14 4.78 -19.52
N PRO A 126 6.53 3.73 -18.92
CA PRO A 126 6.60 3.52 -17.48
C PRO A 126 8.02 3.23 -16.95
N GLU A 127 8.91 2.73 -17.81
CA GLU A 127 10.31 2.43 -17.47
C GLU A 127 11.15 3.70 -17.25
N ARG A 128 10.68 4.85 -17.80
CA ARG A 128 11.33 6.16 -17.71
C ARG A 128 10.93 6.96 -16.47
N LEU A 129 9.91 6.52 -15.74
CA LEU A 129 9.30 7.29 -14.66
C LEU A 129 9.91 6.93 -13.32
N ASN A 130 10.37 7.94 -12.56
CA ASN A 130 10.59 7.84 -11.12
C ASN A 130 9.47 8.61 -10.42
N GLY A 131 8.60 7.89 -9.70
CA GLY A 131 7.43 8.49 -9.08
C GLY A 131 6.49 7.50 -8.42
N ILE A 132 5.36 8.02 -7.99
CA ILE A 132 4.26 7.28 -7.38
C ILE A 132 3.02 7.50 -8.24
N PHE A 133 2.48 6.48 -8.89
CA PHE A 133 1.42 6.70 -9.87
C PHE A 133 0.55 5.48 -10.18
N ALA A 134 -0.69 5.79 -10.57
CA ALA A 134 -1.55 4.92 -11.35
C ALA A 134 -2.24 5.77 -12.42
N PHE A 135 -2.27 5.32 -13.68
CA PHE A 135 -2.91 6.06 -14.74
C PHE A 135 -3.55 5.17 -15.80
N ALA A 136 -4.45 5.80 -16.55
CA ALA A 136 -5.01 5.28 -17.79
C ALA A 136 -4.75 6.28 -18.91
N LEU A 137 -4.11 5.82 -20.00
CA LEU A 137 -3.81 6.61 -21.19
C LEU A 137 -4.43 5.94 -22.42
N ARG A 138 -5.36 6.64 -23.11
CA ARG A 138 -5.97 6.17 -24.35
C ARG A 138 -5.18 6.71 -25.54
N ASP A 139 -4.91 5.86 -26.51
CA ASP A 139 -4.35 6.25 -27.81
C ASP A 139 -5.42 6.20 -28.90
N GLY A 140 -5.95 7.36 -29.27
CA GLY A 140 -6.93 7.52 -30.34
C GLY A 140 -6.33 7.97 -31.67
N ARG A 141 -5.00 8.12 -31.79
CA ARG A 141 -4.34 8.63 -32.98
C ARG A 141 -4.64 7.77 -34.22
N ALA A 142 -4.86 8.40 -35.36
CA ALA A 142 -5.05 7.71 -36.63
C ALA A 142 -3.73 7.09 -37.14
N ALA A 143 -2.59 7.78 -36.91
CA ALA A 143 -1.24 7.35 -37.32
C ALA A 143 -0.22 7.66 -36.23
N GLY A 144 1.00 7.15 -36.34
CA GLY A 144 2.10 7.38 -35.39
C GLY A 144 1.92 6.69 -34.04
N ARG A 145 1.12 5.62 -33.95
CA ARG A 145 0.97 4.79 -32.77
C ARG A 145 2.21 3.91 -32.57
N PRO A 146 2.55 3.56 -31.30
CA PRO A 146 3.59 2.59 -31.01
C PRO A 146 3.30 1.22 -31.64
N ALA A 147 4.34 0.43 -31.89
CA ALA A 147 4.19 -0.92 -32.39
C ALA A 147 3.32 -1.77 -31.44
N GLY A 148 2.35 -2.49 -32.00
CA GLY A 148 1.42 -3.33 -31.22
C GLY A 148 0.27 -2.59 -30.54
N VAL A 149 0.15 -1.26 -30.73
CA VAL A 149 -0.96 -0.44 -30.24
C VAL A 149 -1.94 -0.16 -31.37
N GLU A 150 -3.24 -0.39 -31.13
CA GLU A 150 -4.33 -0.07 -32.05
C GLU A 150 -5.06 1.19 -31.62
N ARG A 151 -5.82 1.78 -32.54
CA ARG A 151 -6.61 2.98 -32.26
C ARG A 151 -7.66 2.67 -31.19
N GLY A 152 -7.71 3.49 -30.13
CA GLY A 152 -8.63 3.32 -29.02
C GLY A 152 -8.10 2.39 -27.90
N ASP A 153 -6.90 1.81 -28.03
CA ASP A 153 -6.29 1.08 -26.94
C ASP A 153 -6.09 1.97 -25.72
N VAL A 154 -6.19 1.36 -24.52
CA VAL A 154 -5.94 2.04 -23.25
C VAL A 154 -4.80 1.35 -22.51
N LEU A 155 -3.76 2.10 -22.21
CA LEU A 155 -2.65 1.68 -21.36
C LEU A 155 -2.97 2.01 -19.91
N LEU A 156 -3.14 0.97 -19.07
CA LEU A 156 -3.24 1.11 -17.61
C LEU A 156 -1.88 0.79 -16.99
N VAL A 157 -1.43 1.62 -16.06
CA VAL A 157 -0.14 1.42 -15.39
C VAL A 157 -0.27 1.61 -13.88
N ARG A 158 0.37 0.74 -13.11
CA ARG A 158 0.58 0.89 -11.68
C ARG A 158 2.07 1.05 -11.39
N ASP A 159 2.45 1.98 -10.51
CA ASP A 159 3.85 2.30 -10.21
C ASP A 159 4.67 1.09 -9.73
N GLN A 160 5.99 1.26 -9.75
CA GLN A 160 7.00 0.23 -9.52
C GLN A 160 6.85 -0.50 -8.20
N LEU A 161 6.38 0.20 -7.15
CA LEU A 161 6.24 -0.32 -5.79
C LEU A 161 4.77 -0.48 -5.36
N GLY A 162 3.82 -0.11 -6.25
CA GLY A 162 2.38 -0.20 -5.97
C GLY A 162 1.90 0.80 -4.92
N ILE A 163 2.55 1.97 -4.83
CA ILE A 163 2.22 3.04 -3.88
C ILE A 163 0.82 3.58 -4.17
N LYS A 164 0.48 3.76 -5.46
CA LYS A 164 -0.86 4.17 -5.83
C LYS A 164 -1.76 2.96 -6.10
N PRO A 165 -2.98 2.96 -5.56
CA PRO A 165 -3.92 1.87 -5.77
C PRO A 165 -4.48 1.90 -7.20
N LEU A 166 -4.64 0.72 -7.78
CA LEU A 166 -5.34 0.47 -9.03
C LEU A 166 -6.08 -0.85 -8.93
N TYR A 167 -7.39 -0.84 -9.19
CA TYR A 167 -8.26 -2.01 -9.23
C TYR A 167 -8.88 -2.15 -10.60
N VAL A 168 -9.03 -3.40 -11.06
CA VAL A 168 -9.54 -3.74 -12.39
C VAL A 168 -10.58 -4.84 -12.26
N ALA A 169 -11.67 -4.75 -13.04
CA ALA A 169 -12.68 -5.80 -13.16
C ALA A 169 -13.07 -5.99 -14.63
N GLU A 170 -13.08 -7.23 -15.07
CA GLU A 170 -13.61 -7.62 -16.38
C GLU A 170 -15.08 -8.01 -16.27
N THR A 171 -15.88 -7.54 -17.21
CA THR A 171 -17.30 -7.87 -17.35
C THR A 171 -17.60 -8.27 -18.79
N PRO A 172 -18.78 -8.85 -19.10
CA PRO A 172 -19.16 -9.12 -20.48
C PRO A 172 -19.22 -7.87 -21.37
N ARG A 173 -19.40 -6.68 -20.80
CA ARG A 173 -19.50 -5.41 -21.53
C ARG A 173 -18.17 -4.67 -21.71
N GLY A 174 -17.12 -5.08 -20.98
CA GLY A 174 -15.83 -4.42 -21.04
C GLY A 174 -15.07 -4.48 -19.72
N VAL A 175 -14.01 -3.70 -19.64
CA VAL A 175 -13.11 -3.59 -18.48
C VAL A 175 -13.39 -2.28 -17.73
N LEU A 176 -13.55 -2.39 -16.42
CA LEU A 176 -13.63 -1.28 -15.47
C LEU A 176 -12.30 -1.12 -14.74
N PHE A 177 -11.91 0.11 -14.42
CA PHE A 177 -10.74 0.39 -13.58
C PHE A 177 -10.97 1.59 -12.67
N ALA A 178 -10.36 1.59 -11.48
CA ALA A 178 -10.45 2.70 -10.54
C ALA A 178 -9.36 2.66 -9.46
N SER A 179 -9.15 3.78 -8.79
CA SER A 179 -8.31 3.88 -7.59
C SER A 179 -8.89 3.09 -6.40
N GLU A 180 -10.21 2.87 -6.35
CA GLU A 180 -10.90 2.24 -5.23
C GLU A 180 -12.02 1.30 -5.70
N ILE A 181 -12.22 0.19 -4.96
CA ILE A 181 -13.22 -0.84 -5.29
C ILE A 181 -14.64 -0.28 -5.29
N LYS A 182 -14.96 0.67 -4.38
CA LYS A 182 -16.28 1.28 -4.30
C LYS A 182 -16.71 2.00 -5.58
N ALA A 183 -15.76 2.45 -6.41
CA ALA A 183 -16.05 3.01 -7.72
C ALA A 183 -16.45 1.92 -8.73
N LEU A 184 -15.77 0.78 -8.73
CA LEU A 184 -16.12 -0.37 -9.58
C LEU A 184 -17.53 -0.90 -9.21
N LEU A 185 -17.87 -0.90 -7.93
CA LEU A 185 -19.16 -1.34 -7.41
C LEU A 185 -20.36 -0.45 -7.84
N GLN A 186 -20.10 0.68 -8.50
CA GLN A 186 -21.16 1.47 -9.16
C GLN A 186 -21.73 0.74 -10.40
N CYS A 187 -20.98 -0.23 -10.95
CA CYS A 187 -21.46 -1.13 -11.99
C CYS A 187 -22.30 -2.25 -11.36
N ARG A 188 -23.60 -2.26 -11.65
CA ARG A 188 -24.54 -3.26 -11.09
C ARG A 188 -24.31 -4.68 -11.61
N GLU A 189 -23.61 -4.82 -12.73
CA GLU A 189 -23.30 -6.10 -13.35
C GLU A 189 -22.09 -6.79 -12.66
N LEU A 190 -21.32 -6.05 -11.87
CA LEU A 190 -20.21 -6.62 -11.12
C LEU A 190 -20.72 -7.41 -9.93
N PRO A 191 -20.47 -8.74 -9.88
CA PRO A 191 -20.96 -9.58 -8.80
C PRO A 191 -20.36 -9.20 -7.45
N ARG A 192 -21.21 -9.07 -6.42
CA ARG A 192 -20.77 -8.81 -5.05
C ARG A 192 -20.64 -10.12 -4.30
N ARG A 193 -19.59 -10.85 -4.59
CA ARG A 193 -19.30 -12.15 -3.97
C ARG A 193 -17.93 -12.11 -3.30
N VAL A 194 -17.85 -12.68 -2.11
CA VAL A 194 -16.59 -12.85 -1.39
C VAL A 194 -15.73 -13.88 -2.12
N ASP A 195 -14.41 -13.62 -2.22
CA ASP A 195 -13.42 -14.61 -2.62
C ASP A 195 -12.93 -15.37 -1.36
N PRO A 196 -13.28 -16.65 -1.17
CA PRO A 196 -12.88 -17.40 0.03
C PRO A 196 -11.36 -17.57 0.17
N GLU A 197 -10.64 -17.67 -0.95
CA GLU A 197 -9.17 -17.79 -0.94
C GLU A 197 -8.52 -16.48 -0.49
N ALA A 198 -9.03 -15.33 -0.97
CA ALA A 198 -8.56 -14.02 -0.52
C ALA A 198 -8.80 -13.80 0.98
N VAL A 199 -9.96 -14.22 1.50
CA VAL A 199 -10.25 -14.17 2.95
C VAL A 199 -9.33 -15.11 3.72
N TYR A 200 -9.09 -16.32 3.22
CA TYR A 200 -8.14 -17.24 3.84
C TYR A 200 -6.71 -16.67 3.92
N GLN A 201 -6.27 -15.96 2.86
CA GLN A 201 -5.01 -15.22 2.85
C GLN A 201 -5.05 -14.02 3.81
N ALA A 202 -6.15 -13.27 3.85
CA ALA A 202 -6.31 -12.16 4.81
C ALA A 202 -6.22 -12.64 6.28
N LEU A 203 -6.74 -13.82 6.61
CA LEU A 203 -6.55 -14.42 7.92
C LEU A 203 -5.09 -14.81 8.19
N ALA A 204 -4.32 -15.17 7.15
CA ALA A 204 -2.90 -15.49 7.28
C ALA A 204 -2.05 -14.25 7.55
N TYR A 205 -2.25 -13.18 6.77
CA TYR A 205 -1.37 -12.03 6.67
C TYR A 205 -1.92 -10.76 7.35
N LEU A 206 -3.24 -10.68 7.63
CA LEU A 206 -4.03 -9.51 8.00
C LEU A 206 -4.32 -8.56 6.81
N TRP A 207 -3.98 -8.96 5.62
CA TRP A 207 -4.21 -8.26 4.35
C TRP A 207 -4.28 -9.30 3.21
N THR A 208 -4.83 -8.91 2.06
CA THR A 208 -4.92 -9.80 0.88
C THR A 208 -3.76 -9.52 -0.08
N PRO A 209 -2.89 -10.48 -0.39
CA PRO A 209 -1.83 -10.31 -1.38
C PRO A 209 -2.37 -10.08 -2.80
N ALA A 210 -1.75 -9.16 -3.56
CA ALA A 210 -1.99 -9.04 -4.99
C ALA A 210 -1.69 -10.38 -5.71
N PRO A 211 -2.44 -10.72 -6.79
CA PRO A 211 -3.42 -9.88 -7.51
C PRO A 211 -4.85 -9.95 -6.98
N ARG A 212 -5.14 -10.75 -5.95
CA ARG A 212 -6.50 -10.93 -5.43
C ARG A 212 -6.98 -9.73 -4.61
N THR A 213 -8.29 -9.60 -4.51
CA THR A 213 -8.99 -8.79 -3.51
C THR A 213 -10.04 -9.66 -2.81
N ALA A 214 -10.57 -9.21 -1.69
CA ALA A 214 -11.64 -9.93 -1.00
C ALA A 214 -12.94 -10.03 -1.84
N LEU A 215 -13.08 -9.24 -2.91
CA LEU A 215 -14.22 -9.25 -3.82
C LEU A 215 -13.89 -10.08 -5.07
N ALA A 216 -14.61 -11.19 -5.27
CA ALA A 216 -14.43 -12.06 -6.43
C ALA A 216 -14.67 -11.29 -7.74
N GLY A 217 -13.76 -11.46 -8.72
CA GLY A 217 -13.84 -10.77 -10.01
C GLY A 217 -13.22 -9.37 -10.03
N VAL A 218 -12.78 -8.86 -8.90
CA VAL A 218 -11.95 -7.64 -8.82
C VAL A 218 -10.52 -8.03 -8.50
N ARG A 219 -9.58 -7.49 -9.24
CA ARG A 219 -8.16 -7.70 -8.99
C ARG A 219 -7.39 -6.39 -8.89
N LYS A 220 -6.28 -6.41 -8.18
CA LYS A 220 -5.30 -5.33 -8.14
C LYS A 220 -4.05 -5.75 -8.94
N PRO A 221 -3.72 -5.05 -10.04
CA PRO A 221 -2.48 -5.31 -10.76
C PRO A 221 -1.29 -5.27 -9.80
N PRO A 222 -0.37 -6.24 -9.87
CA PRO A 222 0.82 -6.22 -9.03
C PRO A 222 1.67 -4.96 -9.25
N PRO A 223 2.49 -4.51 -8.27
CA PRO A 223 3.44 -3.42 -8.44
C PRO A 223 4.31 -3.57 -9.69
N GLY A 224 4.60 -2.46 -10.40
CA GLY A 224 5.41 -2.47 -11.61
C GLY A 224 4.77 -3.16 -12.80
N THR A 225 3.43 -3.17 -12.89
CA THR A 225 2.67 -3.84 -13.95
C THR A 225 1.94 -2.85 -14.82
N ALA A 226 1.91 -3.14 -16.12
CA ALA A 226 1.11 -2.43 -17.13
C ALA A 226 0.14 -3.39 -17.82
N LEU A 227 -1.06 -2.88 -18.17
CA LEU A 227 -2.11 -3.58 -18.90
C LEU A 227 -2.44 -2.80 -20.16
N LEU A 228 -2.58 -3.48 -21.29
CA LEU A 228 -3.13 -2.90 -22.52
C LEU A 228 -4.55 -3.41 -22.69
N LEU A 229 -5.51 -2.50 -22.68
CA LEU A 229 -6.92 -2.81 -22.96
C LEU A 229 -7.20 -2.59 -24.43
N ARG A 230 -7.90 -3.53 -25.05
CA ARG A 230 -8.32 -3.50 -26.44
C ARG A 230 -9.71 -4.12 -26.58
N GLY A 231 -10.60 -3.43 -27.25
CA GLY A 231 -11.94 -3.96 -27.51
C GLY A 231 -12.73 -4.33 -26.25
N GLY A 232 -12.48 -3.67 -25.13
CA GLY A 232 -13.12 -3.97 -23.84
C GLY A 232 -12.57 -5.23 -23.12
N ARG A 233 -11.36 -5.66 -23.45
CA ARG A 233 -10.68 -6.80 -22.82
C ARG A 233 -9.24 -6.44 -22.50
N ILE A 234 -8.63 -7.21 -21.58
CA ILE A 234 -7.19 -7.10 -21.32
C ILE A 234 -6.48 -7.91 -22.41
N ALA A 235 -5.89 -7.20 -23.39
CA ALA A 235 -5.19 -7.80 -24.51
C ALA A 235 -3.77 -8.22 -24.14
N ARG A 236 -3.12 -7.48 -23.21
CA ARG A 236 -1.77 -7.77 -22.77
C ARG A 236 -1.58 -7.30 -21.33
N GLU A 237 -0.86 -8.08 -20.54
CA GLU A 237 -0.35 -7.72 -19.22
C GLU A 237 1.13 -8.03 -19.18
N TRP A 238 1.93 -7.10 -18.65
CA TRP A 238 3.37 -7.32 -18.49
C TRP A 238 3.91 -6.56 -17.30
N ARG A 239 4.99 -7.09 -16.73
CA ARG A 239 5.76 -6.39 -15.70
C ARG A 239 6.84 -5.57 -16.36
N TYR A 240 6.81 -4.25 -16.18
CA TYR A 240 7.80 -3.32 -16.70
C TYR A 240 8.93 -3.02 -15.70
N TYR A 241 8.72 -3.32 -14.42
CA TYR A 241 9.74 -3.15 -13.38
C TYR A 241 9.84 -4.37 -12.48
N ARG A 242 11.08 -4.74 -12.12
CA ARG A 242 11.37 -5.80 -11.15
C ARG A 242 12.27 -5.23 -10.07
N LEU A 243 12.00 -5.58 -8.80
CA LEU A 243 12.89 -5.23 -7.69
C LEU A 243 14.28 -5.83 -7.92
N PRO A 244 15.37 -5.03 -7.79
CA PRO A 244 16.71 -5.40 -8.25
C PRO A 244 17.47 -6.30 -7.25
N TYR A 245 16.80 -7.27 -6.63
CA TYR A 245 17.43 -8.29 -5.82
C TYR A 245 18.12 -9.34 -6.71
N GLY A 246 19.20 -9.96 -6.19
CA GLY A 246 20.01 -10.92 -6.94
C GLY A 246 21.11 -10.28 -7.80
N GLN A 247 21.22 -8.95 -7.80
CA GLN A 247 22.34 -8.23 -8.43
C GLN A 247 23.60 -8.28 -7.55
N GLU A 248 24.75 -7.95 -8.17
CA GLU A 248 26.03 -7.90 -7.47
C GLU A 248 25.99 -6.87 -6.32
N PRO A 249 26.39 -7.28 -5.09
CA PRO A 249 26.42 -6.37 -3.95
C PRO A 249 27.34 -5.18 -4.17
N LEU A 250 27.01 -4.05 -3.51
CA LEU A 250 27.86 -2.88 -3.53
C LEU A 250 29.24 -3.18 -2.92
N ALA A 251 30.28 -2.72 -3.59
CA ALA A 251 31.64 -2.70 -3.05
C ALA A 251 31.81 -1.56 -2.03
N GLY A 252 32.87 -1.63 -1.24
CA GLY A 252 33.24 -0.61 -0.27
C GLY A 252 32.95 -0.99 1.19
N SER A 253 33.42 -0.15 2.09
CA SER A 253 33.21 -0.27 3.53
C SER A 253 31.79 0.16 3.92
N SER A 254 31.33 -0.28 5.09
CA SER A 254 30.03 0.16 5.62
C SER A 254 29.92 1.68 5.76
N ALA A 255 31.03 2.36 6.09
CA ALA A 255 31.05 3.82 6.24
C ALA A 255 30.86 4.54 4.90
N GLU A 256 31.46 4.04 3.82
CA GLU A 256 31.26 4.57 2.46
C GLU A 256 29.82 4.35 1.99
N VAL A 257 29.28 3.15 2.19
CA VAL A 257 27.88 2.83 1.87
C VAL A 257 26.90 3.68 2.70
N ALA A 258 27.22 3.96 3.98
CA ALA A 258 26.41 4.84 4.84
C ALA A 258 26.45 6.31 4.37
N ALA A 259 27.59 6.77 3.90
CA ALA A 259 27.72 8.12 3.33
C ALA A 259 26.91 8.26 2.03
N GLU A 260 27.02 7.29 1.12
CA GLU A 260 26.24 7.26 -0.11
C GLU A 260 24.73 7.17 0.16
N LEU A 261 24.32 6.32 1.12
CA LEU A 261 22.92 6.22 1.54
C LEU A 261 22.35 7.59 1.97
N ARG A 262 23.13 8.36 2.73
CA ARG A 262 22.73 9.69 3.19
C ARG A 262 22.54 10.67 2.03
N GLU A 263 23.42 10.67 1.05
CA GLU A 263 23.34 11.53 -0.14
C GLU A 263 22.12 11.17 -0.99
N ARG A 264 21.89 9.86 -1.23
CA ARG A 264 20.73 9.38 -2.00
C ARG A 264 19.41 9.71 -1.31
N LEU A 265 19.35 9.57 0.03
CA LEU A 265 18.14 9.93 0.79
C LEU A 265 17.90 11.45 0.74
N GLU A 266 18.93 12.27 0.81
CA GLU A 266 18.80 13.73 0.65
C GLU A 266 18.26 14.06 -0.75
N GLY A 267 18.79 13.42 -1.81
CA GLY A 267 18.30 13.57 -3.18
C GLY A 267 16.82 13.17 -3.34
N ALA A 268 16.45 12.05 -2.76
CA ALA A 268 15.06 11.55 -2.76
C ALA A 268 14.10 12.53 -2.06
N VAL A 269 14.49 13.04 -0.89
CA VAL A 269 13.69 14.04 -0.17
C VAL A 269 13.56 15.34 -0.99
N ARG A 270 14.64 15.84 -1.60
CA ARG A 270 14.61 17.04 -2.45
C ARG A 270 13.63 16.90 -3.62
N ARG A 271 13.62 15.75 -4.30
CA ARG A 271 12.67 15.46 -5.39
C ARG A 271 11.22 15.47 -4.88
N GLN A 272 10.97 14.92 -3.70
CA GLN A 272 9.62 14.81 -3.14
C GLN A 272 9.15 16.06 -2.38
N LEU A 273 9.98 17.06 -2.21
CA LEU A 273 9.58 18.38 -1.70
C LEU A 273 8.98 19.30 -2.77
N VAL A 274 9.06 18.94 -4.04
CA VAL A 274 8.50 19.75 -5.14
C VAL A 274 6.98 19.77 -5.03
N ALA A 275 6.42 20.94 -4.74
CA ALA A 275 4.98 21.20 -4.61
C ALA A 275 4.72 22.70 -4.62
N ASP A 276 3.55 23.12 -5.13
CA ASP A 276 3.07 24.51 -5.07
C ASP A 276 2.19 24.75 -3.81
N VAL A 277 2.20 23.79 -2.89
CA VAL A 277 1.48 23.83 -1.61
C VAL A 277 2.43 23.48 -0.45
N PRO A 278 2.10 23.82 0.80
CA PRO A 278 2.93 23.46 1.95
C PRO A 278 3.11 21.94 2.10
N VAL A 279 4.35 21.52 2.41
CA VAL A 279 4.74 20.13 2.66
C VAL A 279 5.14 19.96 4.11
N GLY A 280 4.49 19.03 4.82
CA GLY A 280 4.82 18.63 6.19
C GLY A 280 5.35 17.19 6.25
N ALA A 281 5.44 16.62 7.44
CA ALA A 281 5.90 15.24 7.62
C ALA A 281 5.24 14.54 8.81
N PHE A 282 5.17 13.21 8.74
CA PHE A 282 4.99 12.37 9.93
C PHE A 282 6.27 12.34 10.76
N LEU A 283 6.16 12.43 12.08
CA LEU A 283 7.31 12.34 12.98
C LEU A 283 6.98 11.49 14.23
N SER A 284 7.22 10.19 14.15
CA SER A 284 7.04 9.28 15.30
C SER A 284 8.22 9.28 16.29
N GLY A 285 9.31 10.00 15.97
CA GLY A 285 10.56 9.90 16.73
C GLY A 285 11.27 8.54 16.54
N GLY A 286 10.86 7.71 15.60
CA GLY A 286 11.61 6.57 15.10
C GLY A 286 12.66 6.99 14.07
N LEU A 287 13.66 6.14 13.82
CA LEU A 287 14.76 6.43 12.90
C LEU A 287 14.30 6.92 11.54
N ASP A 288 13.32 6.21 10.92
CA ASP A 288 12.91 6.45 9.54
C ASP A 288 12.25 7.83 9.35
N SER A 289 11.23 8.12 10.16
CA SER A 289 10.57 9.44 10.13
C SER A 289 11.51 10.57 10.52
N SER A 290 12.40 10.34 11.50
CA SER A 290 13.39 11.32 11.92
C SER A 290 14.43 11.59 10.82
N ALA A 291 14.86 10.55 10.08
CA ALA A 291 15.76 10.70 8.94
C ALA A 291 15.14 11.54 7.82
N VAL A 292 13.88 11.26 7.46
CA VAL A 292 13.16 12.06 6.45
C VAL A 292 13.07 13.53 6.87
N VAL A 293 12.71 13.82 8.13
CA VAL A 293 12.61 15.19 8.65
C VAL A 293 14.00 15.88 8.71
N ALA A 294 15.05 15.14 9.07
CA ALA A 294 16.42 15.66 9.04
C ALA A 294 16.85 16.06 7.62
N MET A 295 16.51 15.25 6.61
CA MET A 295 16.79 15.58 5.20
C MET A 295 15.92 16.73 4.69
N MET A 296 14.64 16.84 5.12
CA MET A 296 13.82 18.02 4.82
C MET A 296 14.51 19.30 5.32
N LYS A 297 14.99 19.28 6.58
CA LYS A 297 15.67 20.43 7.17
C LYS A 297 16.97 20.77 6.45
N ARG A 298 17.72 19.78 5.97
CA ARG A 298 18.92 20.00 5.15
C ARG A 298 18.58 20.58 3.77
N ALA A 299 17.50 20.10 3.15
CA ALA A 299 17.05 20.59 1.85
C ALA A 299 16.50 22.03 1.91
N THR A 300 15.92 22.42 3.05
CA THR A 300 15.29 23.73 3.30
C THR A 300 15.74 24.29 4.66
N PRO A 301 16.98 24.79 4.82
CA PRO A 301 17.55 25.16 6.12
C PRO A 301 16.76 26.24 6.86
N ASP A 302 16.19 27.20 6.14
CA ASP A 302 15.46 28.34 6.72
C ASP A 302 13.99 28.00 7.03
N ALA A 303 13.44 26.91 6.47
CA ALA A 303 12.07 26.50 6.72
C ALA A 303 11.92 25.84 8.10
N ARG A 304 10.70 25.96 8.65
CA ARG A 304 10.25 25.21 9.84
C ARG A 304 9.12 24.26 9.42
N PRO A 305 9.45 23.06 8.89
CA PRO A 305 8.44 22.11 8.49
C PRO A 305 7.52 21.75 9.65
N ARG A 306 6.22 21.65 9.37
CA ARG A 306 5.25 21.13 10.34
C ARG A 306 5.30 19.62 10.35
N CYS A 307 5.49 19.06 11.52
CA CYS A 307 5.57 17.62 11.74
C CYS A 307 4.43 17.16 12.63
N TYR A 308 3.86 16.00 12.31
CA TYR A 308 2.70 15.46 12.99
C TYR A 308 3.03 14.14 13.67
N SER A 309 2.62 14.01 14.93
CA SER A 309 2.82 12.81 15.75
C SER A 309 1.56 12.46 16.52
N ILE A 310 1.46 11.19 16.91
CA ILE A 310 0.33 10.70 17.68
C ILE A 310 0.79 9.99 18.95
N GLY A 311 0.06 10.16 20.03
CA GLY A 311 0.24 9.47 21.31
C GLY A 311 -1.11 8.96 21.83
N PHE A 312 -1.08 8.09 22.83
CA PHE A 312 -2.29 7.56 23.46
C PHE A 312 -2.51 8.18 24.84
N ARG A 313 -3.76 8.62 25.11
CA ARG A 313 -4.15 9.13 26.43
C ARG A 313 -4.12 8.03 27.49
N GLY A 314 -3.81 8.39 28.73
CA GLY A 314 -3.87 7.47 29.88
C GLY A 314 -2.67 6.54 30.05
N GLY A 315 -1.54 6.82 29.38
CA GLY A 315 -0.31 6.04 29.59
C GLY A 315 -0.46 4.56 29.24
N VAL A 316 -1.35 4.24 28.29
CA VAL A 316 -1.57 2.87 27.84
C VAL A 316 -0.25 2.34 27.29
N GLU A 317 0.39 1.46 28.07
CA GLU A 317 1.59 0.77 27.62
C GLU A 317 1.22 -0.18 26.48
N MET A 318 1.67 0.15 25.28
CA MET A 318 1.74 -0.87 24.24
C MET A 318 2.70 -1.95 24.71
N GLU A 319 2.28 -3.21 24.79
CA GLU A 319 3.06 -4.33 25.31
C GLU A 319 4.53 -4.28 24.83
N GLY A 320 5.42 -3.84 25.71
CA GLY A 320 6.88 -3.83 25.48
C GLY A 320 7.39 -2.76 24.51
N ALA A 321 6.69 -1.62 24.36
CA ALA A 321 7.12 -0.50 23.54
C ALA A 321 7.13 0.82 24.33
N ALA A 322 8.23 1.58 24.22
CA ALA A 322 8.29 2.94 24.75
C ALA A 322 7.38 3.87 23.95
N PRO A 323 6.71 4.86 24.56
CA PRO A 323 5.88 5.82 23.86
C PRO A 323 6.69 6.59 22.81
N ASP A 324 6.09 6.86 21.65
CA ASP A 324 6.73 7.56 20.53
C ASP A 324 6.90 9.06 20.79
N LEU A 325 5.89 9.69 21.41
CA LEU A 325 5.80 11.14 21.53
C LEU A 325 7.00 11.83 22.24
N PRO A 326 7.60 11.28 23.31
CA PRO A 326 8.81 11.86 23.91
C PRO A 326 9.99 11.94 22.95
N TYR A 327 10.16 10.91 22.10
CA TYR A 327 11.20 10.90 21.09
C TYR A 327 10.90 11.87 19.93
N ALA A 328 9.63 11.96 19.49
CA ALA A 328 9.21 12.94 18.50
C ALA A 328 9.50 14.38 18.96
N ARG A 329 9.18 14.71 20.22
CA ARG A 329 9.50 16.02 20.82
C ARG A 329 11.01 16.29 20.85
N ARG A 330 11.81 15.27 21.16
CA ARG A 330 13.27 15.39 21.19
C ARG A 330 13.86 15.66 19.82
N VAL A 331 13.39 14.93 18.79
CA VAL A 331 13.80 15.15 17.39
C VAL A 331 13.37 16.53 16.93
N ALA A 332 12.14 16.95 17.21
CA ALA A 332 11.64 18.27 16.83
C ALA A 332 12.48 19.40 17.44
N ALA A 333 12.81 19.30 18.72
CA ALA A 333 13.68 20.26 19.38
C ALA A 333 15.10 20.27 18.80
N HIS A 334 15.67 19.10 18.49
CA HIS A 334 17.02 18.96 17.93
C HIS A 334 17.13 19.57 16.52
N LEU A 335 16.12 19.32 15.66
CA LEU A 335 16.11 19.79 14.27
C LEU A 335 15.49 21.19 14.10
N GLY A 336 14.90 21.78 15.16
CA GLY A 336 14.23 23.07 15.10
C GLY A 336 12.98 23.06 14.20
N VAL A 337 12.18 21.99 14.23
CA VAL A 337 10.93 21.85 13.47
C VAL A 337 9.71 22.01 14.39
N GLU A 338 8.56 22.34 13.80
CA GLU A 338 7.31 22.49 14.52
C GLU A 338 6.62 21.12 14.69
N LEU A 339 6.27 20.73 15.92
CA LEU A 339 5.63 19.46 16.22
C LEU A 339 4.19 19.65 16.69
N HIS A 340 3.25 19.12 15.92
CA HIS A 340 1.83 18.99 16.25
C HIS A 340 1.56 17.58 16.77
N ALA A 341 1.34 17.48 18.08
CA ALA A 341 1.11 16.20 18.76
C ALA A 341 -0.39 15.99 18.99
N LEU A 342 -0.91 14.87 18.49
CA LEU A 342 -2.28 14.42 18.75
C LEU A 342 -2.26 13.38 19.88
N GLU A 343 -3.19 13.49 20.82
CA GLU A 343 -3.43 12.46 21.82
C GLU A 343 -4.80 11.85 21.60
N ILE A 344 -4.84 10.57 21.27
CA ILE A 344 -6.06 9.80 21.03
C ILE A 344 -6.34 8.87 22.21
N GLY A 345 -7.63 8.68 22.49
CA GLY A 345 -8.10 7.72 23.46
C GLY A 345 -8.76 6.49 22.81
N PRO A 346 -9.37 5.63 23.63
CA PRO A 346 -10.07 4.44 23.16
C PRO A 346 -11.23 4.73 22.20
N GLU A 347 -11.79 5.94 22.26
CA GLU A 347 -12.85 6.39 21.34
C GLU A 347 -12.45 6.37 19.86
N ALA A 348 -11.15 6.36 19.55
CA ALA A 348 -10.65 6.26 18.18
C ALA A 348 -11.12 4.98 17.47
N ILE A 349 -11.44 3.93 18.22
CA ILE A 349 -11.94 2.68 17.64
C ILE A 349 -13.33 2.82 17.02
N GLY A 350 -14.11 3.85 17.40
CA GLY A 350 -15.38 4.20 16.76
C GLY A 350 -15.23 4.55 15.28
N GLU A 351 -14.02 4.84 14.81
CA GLU A 351 -13.70 5.08 13.40
C GLU A 351 -13.49 3.78 12.58
N LEU A 352 -13.65 2.60 13.18
CA LEU A 352 -13.32 1.33 12.53
C LEU A 352 -14.09 1.11 11.22
N GLU A 353 -15.40 1.35 11.21
CA GLU A 353 -16.20 1.18 9.99
C GLU A 353 -15.80 2.21 8.92
N ARG A 354 -15.57 3.45 9.31
CA ARG A 354 -15.08 4.49 8.40
C ARG A 354 -13.70 4.15 7.83
N MET A 355 -12.80 3.65 8.66
CA MET A 355 -11.50 3.15 8.24
C MET A 355 -11.65 2.03 7.19
N LEU A 356 -12.46 1.01 7.47
CA LEU A 356 -12.69 -0.11 6.56
C LEU A 356 -13.35 0.33 5.24
N TRP A 357 -14.27 1.30 5.31
CA TRP A 357 -14.88 1.91 4.13
C TRP A 357 -13.84 2.54 3.20
N HIS A 358 -12.88 3.28 3.75
CA HIS A 358 -11.83 3.90 2.96
C HIS A 358 -10.76 2.89 2.53
N LEU A 359 -10.49 1.84 3.30
CA LEU A 359 -9.53 0.79 2.93
C LEU A 359 -10.00 -0.05 1.73
N ASP A 360 -11.29 -0.13 1.47
CA ASP A 360 -11.92 -1.00 0.45
C ASP A 360 -11.70 -2.52 0.65
N GLU A 361 -10.75 -2.92 1.43
CA GLU A 361 -10.39 -4.31 1.70
C GLU A 361 -10.41 -4.60 3.22
N PRO A 362 -10.66 -5.84 3.66
CA PRO A 362 -10.74 -6.20 5.08
C PRO A 362 -9.34 -6.31 5.71
N GLN A 363 -8.58 -5.24 5.68
CA GLN A 363 -7.24 -5.17 6.29
C GLN A 363 -7.37 -5.07 7.81
N ALA A 364 -6.77 -6.01 8.53
CA ALA A 364 -6.95 -6.17 9.97
C ALA A 364 -5.78 -5.59 10.77
N ASP A 365 -5.55 -4.28 10.65
CA ASP A 365 -4.57 -3.53 11.43
C ASP A 365 -5.23 -2.26 11.98
N PRO A 366 -5.11 -1.91 13.24
CA PRO A 366 -5.60 -0.67 13.79
C PRO A 366 -4.73 0.57 13.45
N ALA A 367 -3.51 0.38 12.92
CA ALA A 367 -2.60 1.46 12.53
C ALA A 367 -3.20 2.47 11.52
N PRO A 368 -4.05 2.08 10.55
CA PRO A 368 -4.73 3.01 9.67
C PRO A 368 -5.52 4.11 10.39
N ILE A 369 -6.14 3.84 11.55
CA ILE A 369 -6.85 4.85 12.34
C ILE A 369 -5.90 5.98 12.75
N ASN A 370 -4.69 5.65 13.16
CA ASN A 370 -3.68 6.63 13.53
C ASN A 370 -3.28 7.51 12.34
N ALA A 371 -3.08 6.89 11.17
CA ALA A 371 -2.75 7.61 9.94
C ALA A 371 -3.89 8.55 9.52
N LEU A 372 -5.14 8.08 9.60
CA LEU A 372 -6.34 8.89 9.30
C LEU A 372 -6.38 10.15 10.19
N ARG A 373 -6.26 10.00 11.51
CA ARG A 373 -6.32 11.12 12.46
C ARG A 373 -5.19 12.12 12.27
N ILE A 374 -3.98 11.66 11.96
CA ILE A 374 -2.86 12.55 11.63
C ILE A 374 -3.17 13.34 10.36
N CYS A 375 -3.66 12.69 9.31
CA CYS A 375 -3.96 13.35 8.04
C CYS A 375 -5.14 14.34 8.16
N GLU A 376 -6.18 14.01 8.95
CA GLU A 376 -7.27 14.94 9.27
C GLU A 376 -6.72 16.21 9.94
N ARG A 377 -5.91 16.05 10.98
CA ARG A 377 -5.32 17.21 11.68
C ARG A 377 -4.45 18.05 10.76
N ALA A 378 -3.63 17.41 9.94
CA ALA A 378 -2.80 18.11 8.96
C ALA A 378 -3.67 18.89 7.95
N ARG A 379 -4.75 18.28 7.47
CA ARG A 379 -5.69 18.93 6.54
C ARG A 379 -6.41 20.13 7.15
N GLU A 380 -6.86 20.02 8.41
CA GLU A 380 -7.44 21.13 9.17
C GLU A 380 -6.48 22.33 9.27
N GLU A 381 -5.18 22.08 9.32
CA GLU A 381 -4.13 23.08 9.34
C GLU A 381 -3.67 23.51 7.93
N GLY A 382 -4.39 23.12 6.89
CA GLY A 382 -4.15 23.53 5.50
C GLY A 382 -3.06 22.76 4.78
N MET A 383 -2.54 21.65 5.35
CA MET A 383 -1.57 20.79 4.68
C MET A 383 -2.25 19.91 3.65
N LYS A 384 -1.63 19.76 2.48
CA LYS A 384 -2.06 18.83 1.42
C LYS A 384 -1.05 17.72 1.16
N VAL A 385 0.18 17.86 1.65
CA VAL A 385 1.28 16.89 1.43
C VAL A 385 2.00 16.61 2.74
N LEU A 386 2.21 15.32 3.04
CA LEU A 386 3.04 14.87 4.16
C LEU A 386 4.10 13.87 3.67
N LEU A 387 5.35 14.03 4.11
CA LEU A 387 6.38 13.00 3.90
C LEU A 387 6.31 11.95 5.01
N SER A 388 6.47 10.68 4.64
CA SER A 388 6.46 9.52 5.54
C SER A 388 7.79 8.79 5.54
N GLY A 389 8.14 8.19 6.69
CA GLY A 389 9.28 7.29 6.83
C GLY A 389 8.99 5.84 6.43
N ALA A 390 7.90 5.55 5.73
CA ALA A 390 7.59 4.19 5.28
C ALA A 390 8.67 3.63 4.34
N GLY A 391 8.95 2.33 4.42
CA GLY A 391 9.96 1.64 3.60
C GLY A 391 11.29 1.38 4.31
N GLY A 392 11.66 2.15 5.34
CA GLY A 392 12.94 1.99 6.01
C GLY A 392 13.14 0.63 6.70
N ASP A 393 12.08 0.09 7.29
CA ASP A 393 12.10 -1.24 7.89
C ASP A 393 12.19 -2.34 6.82
N ASP A 394 11.51 -2.15 5.71
CA ASP A 394 11.36 -3.10 4.61
C ASP A 394 12.67 -3.22 3.81
N LEU A 395 13.36 -2.12 3.58
CA LEU A 395 14.61 -2.08 2.81
C LEU A 395 15.87 -2.42 3.64
N PHE A 396 15.90 -2.03 4.91
CA PHE A 396 17.10 -2.10 5.75
C PHE A 396 17.00 -3.04 6.96
N SER A 397 16.05 -3.97 6.97
CA SER A 397 15.94 -5.00 8.02
C SER A 397 15.54 -4.45 9.40
N GLY A 398 14.37 -3.78 9.50
CA GLY A 398 13.89 -3.21 10.76
C GLY A 398 12.98 -4.10 11.60
N TYR A 399 12.33 -5.12 11.04
CA TYR A 399 11.33 -5.93 11.74
C TYR A 399 11.92 -7.03 12.61
N ARG A 400 11.15 -7.44 13.64
CA ARG A 400 11.55 -8.52 14.56
C ARG A 400 11.70 -9.87 13.85
N ARG A 401 10.94 -10.12 12.76
CA ARG A 401 11.03 -11.34 11.95
C ARG A 401 12.39 -11.50 11.26
N HIS A 402 13.06 -10.40 10.89
CA HIS A 402 14.42 -10.46 10.31
C HIS A 402 15.45 -11.00 11.33
N ARG A 403 15.29 -10.65 12.62
CA ARG A 403 16.13 -11.21 13.69
C ARG A 403 15.86 -12.70 13.92
N ALA A 404 14.58 -13.11 13.83
CA ALA A 404 14.19 -14.50 13.94
C ALA A 404 14.76 -15.32 12.77
N LEU A 405 14.67 -14.82 11.54
CA LEU A 405 15.28 -15.43 10.36
C LEU A 405 16.81 -15.61 10.52
N ARG A 406 17.48 -14.59 11.04
CA ARG A 406 18.93 -14.70 11.31
C ARG A 406 19.24 -15.77 12.37
N ALA A 407 18.44 -15.87 13.42
CA ALA A 407 18.59 -16.90 14.44
C ALA A 407 18.39 -18.32 13.89
N GLU A 408 17.67 -18.45 12.77
CA GLU A 408 17.49 -19.72 12.05
C GLU A 408 18.81 -20.33 11.58
N ARG A 409 19.85 -19.53 11.33
CA ARG A 409 21.19 -20.03 10.97
C ARG A 409 21.76 -21.01 12.02
N ALA A 410 21.33 -20.91 13.28
CA ALA A 410 21.79 -21.78 14.35
C ALA A 410 21.16 -23.20 14.32
N TRP A 411 20.02 -23.38 13.66
CA TRP A 411 19.28 -24.64 13.65
C TRP A 411 18.72 -25.05 12.28
N GLY A 412 18.65 -24.13 11.32
CA GLY A 412 18.04 -24.37 9.99
C GLY A 412 18.76 -25.45 9.17
N TRP A 413 20.02 -25.73 9.49
CA TRP A 413 20.84 -26.80 8.90
C TRP A 413 20.50 -28.19 9.41
N LEU A 414 19.73 -28.31 10.50
CA LEU A 414 19.31 -29.60 11.06
C LEU A 414 18.50 -30.43 10.04
N PRO A 415 18.63 -31.77 10.04
CA PRO A 415 17.80 -32.65 9.23
C PRO A 415 16.30 -32.46 9.49
N ALA A 416 15.44 -32.70 8.50
CA ALA A 416 14.01 -32.51 8.57
C ALA A 416 13.35 -33.20 9.80
N LEU A 417 13.79 -34.40 10.17
CA LEU A 417 13.30 -35.12 11.34
C LEU A 417 13.60 -34.37 12.65
N ALA A 418 14.81 -33.83 12.81
CA ALA A 418 15.17 -33.05 14.01
C ALA A 418 14.35 -31.74 14.05
N ARG A 419 14.13 -31.07 12.92
CA ARG A 419 13.30 -29.89 12.82
C ARG A 419 11.81 -30.16 13.15
N ARG A 420 11.27 -31.32 12.76
CA ARG A 420 9.94 -31.79 13.19
C ARG A 420 9.85 -31.92 14.70
N GLY A 421 10.92 -32.42 15.35
CA GLY A 421 11.02 -32.50 16.82
C GLY A 421 10.96 -31.13 17.52
N LEU A 422 11.41 -30.06 16.84
CA LEU A 422 11.29 -28.69 17.34
C LEU A 422 9.89 -28.09 17.06
N ALA A 423 9.30 -28.37 15.91
CA ALA A 423 8.04 -27.79 15.47
C ALA A 423 6.83 -28.32 16.25
N ALA A 424 6.77 -29.63 16.52
CA ALA A 424 5.62 -30.26 17.17
C ALA A 424 5.31 -29.68 18.58
N PRO A 425 6.28 -29.58 19.52
CA PRO A 425 6.02 -28.95 20.83
C PRO A 425 5.74 -27.47 20.71
N ALA A 426 6.36 -26.77 19.77
CA ALA A 426 6.11 -25.35 19.55
C ALA A 426 4.66 -25.08 19.07
N ARG A 427 4.12 -25.89 18.17
CA ARG A 427 2.72 -25.84 17.76
C ARG A 427 1.76 -26.20 18.90
N ALA A 428 2.07 -27.22 19.69
CA ALA A 428 1.26 -27.62 20.83
C ALA A 428 1.16 -26.51 21.90
N LEU A 429 2.26 -25.77 22.13
CA LEU A 429 2.29 -24.61 23.02
C LEU A 429 1.40 -23.48 22.48
N ARG A 430 1.46 -23.18 21.17
CA ARG A 430 0.62 -22.15 20.53
C ARG A 430 -0.87 -22.48 20.55
N ALA A 431 -1.21 -23.75 20.43
CA ALA A 431 -2.59 -24.22 20.47
C ALA A 431 -3.25 -24.15 21.87
N GLY A 432 -2.56 -23.65 22.89
CA GLY A 432 -3.10 -23.46 24.23
C GLY A 432 -3.34 -24.76 25.01
N ARG A 433 -2.75 -25.88 24.56
CA ARG A 433 -2.94 -27.19 25.19
C ARG A 433 -2.23 -27.36 26.54
N ASN A 434 -1.27 -26.49 26.85
CA ASN A 434 -0.49 -26.54 28.09
C ASN A 434 -0.59 -25.20 28.83
N GLY A 435 -1.39 -25.12 29.88
CA GLY A 435 -1.59 -23.91 30.68
C GLY A 435 -0.30 -23.39 31.34
N GLY A 436 -0.21 -22.07 31.56
CA GLY A 436 0.80 -21.41 32.40
C GLY A 436 2.12 -21.04 31.73
N TRP A 437 2.58 -21.77 30.69
CA TRP A 437 3.86 -21.51 30.03
C TRP A 437 3.80 -20.32 29.04
N MET A 438 2.60 -19.96 28.55
CA MET A 438 2.38 -18.87 27.62
C MET A 438 2.48 -17.49 28.28
N ASP A 439 2.49 -17.38 29.59
CA ASP A 439 2.72 -16.13 30.33
C ASP A 439 4.17 -15.64 30.18
N ASN A 440 5.09 -16.56 29.89
CA ASN A 440 6.49 -16.22 29.68
C ASN A 440 6.76 -15.77 28.22
N VAL A 441 7.17 -14.50 28.06
CA VAL A 441 7.48 -13.88 26.74
C VAL A 441 8.54 -14.67 25.97
N ALA A 442 9.53 -15.26 26.63
CA ALA A 442 10.60 -16.03 25.99
C ALA A 442 10.05 -17.32 25.38
N PHE A 443 9.18 -18.05 26.07
CA PHE A 443 8.53 -19.25 25.54
C PHE A 443 7.59 -18.94 24.38
N ARG A 444 6.80 -17.87 24.45
CA ARG A 444 5.96 -17.43 23.33
C ARG A 444 6.79 -17.14 22.08
N ARG A 445 7.91 -16.43 22.24
CA ARG A 445 8.83 -16.12 21.12
C ARG A 445 9.48 -17.37 20.54
N ALA A 446 9.91 -18.30 21.40
CA ALA A 446 10.48 -19.57 20.96
C ALA A 446 9.42 -20.43 20.23
N ALA A 447 8.21 -20.55 20.78
CA ALA A 447 7.11 -21.24 20.12
C ALA A 447 6.79 -20.66 18.76
N LYS A 448 6.77 -19.31 18.61
CA LYS A 448 6.56 -18.66 17.32
C LYS A 448 7.70 -18.94 16.34
N ALA A 449 8.95 -18.94 16.80
CA ALA A 449 10.12 -19.17 15.94
C ALA A 449 10.22 -20.62 15.43
N PHE A 450 9.81 -21.59 16.23
CA PHE A 450 9.95 -23.02 15.89
C PHE A 450 8.67 -23.66 15.34
N ALA A 451 7.52 -23.02 15.40
CA ALA A 451 6.24 -23.60 14.96
C ALA A 451 6.27 -24.12 13.51
N HIS A 452 7.08 -23.51 12.68
CA HIS A 452 7.22 -23.82 11.23
C HIS A 452 8.61 -24.38 10.88
N ALA A 453 9.38 -24.87 11.85
CA ALA A 453 10.75 -25.34 11.64
C ALA A 453 10.86 -26.54 10.67
N ASP A 454 9.81 -27.33 10.53
CA ASP A 454 9.75 -28.51 9.65
C ASP A 454 9.46 -28.17 8.17
N LEU A 455 9.03 -26.95 7.85
CA LEU A 455 8.77 -26.53 6.47
C LEU A 455 10.06 -26.40 5.64
N PRO A 456 9.97 -26.48 4.30
CA PRO A 456 11.04 -26.08 3.37
C PRO A 456 11.48 -24.62 3.61
N ALA A 457 12.68 -24.25 3.15
CA ALA A 457 13.28 -22.93 3.46
C ALA A 457 12.40 -21.74 3.03
N ASP A 458 11.88 -21.75 1.81
CA ASP A 458 11.05 -20.67 1.28
C ASP A 458 9.70 -20.61 1.99
N GLU A 459 9.07 -21.75 2.27
CA GLU A 459 7.83 -21.80 3.03
C GLU A 459 8.03 -21.29 4.48
N ARG A 460 9.17 -21.58 5.12
CA ARG A 460 9.52 -21.00 6.43
C ARG A 460 9.67 -19.50 6.36
N THR A 461 10.31 -18.99 5.29
CA THR A 461 10.43 -17.54 5.07
C THR A 461 9.07 -16.89 4.95
N VAL A 462 8.15 -17.49 4.19
CA VAL A 462 6.76 -17.03 4.10
C VAL A 462 6.02 -17.13 5.43
N ALA A 463 6.21 -18.20 6.19
CA ALA A 463 5.55 -18.42 7.48
C ALA A 463 5.89 -17.35 8.54
N TYR A 464 6.98 -16.60 8.41
CA TYR A 464 7.29 -15.45 9.28
C TYR A 464 6.30 -14.28 9.12
N PHE A 465 5.53 -14.26 8.02
CA PHE A 465 4.46 -13.29 7.81
C PHE A 465 3.10 -13.76 8.37
N TRP A 466 2.96 -15.05 8.72
CA TRP A 466 1.69 -15.58 9.21
C TRP A 466 1.39 -15.19 10.65
N TRP A 467 0.15 -14.79 10.87
CA TRP A 467 -0.40 -14.55 12.19
C TRP A 467 -1.04 -15.80 12.78
N ASN A 468 -1.50 -16.72 11.94
CA ASN A 468 -2.19 -17.96 12.29
C ASN A 468 -1.61 -19.17 11.59
N ASP A 469 -1.77 -20.34 12.19
CA ASP A 469 -1.43 -21.61 11.57
C ASP A 469 -2.49 -22.04 10.54
N VAL A 470 -2.11 -22.88 9.59
CA VAL A 470 -2.98 -23.41 8.53
C VAL A 470 -4.21 -24.13 9.15
N GLU A 471 -3.99 -24.93 10.20
CA GLU A 471 -5.03 -25.69 10.89
C GLU A 471 -6.08 -24.76 11.52
N LEU A 472 -5.65 -23.70 12.20
CA LEU A 472 -6.57 -22.73 12.80
C LEU A 472 -7.38 -22.01 11.72
N ARG A 473 -6.72 -21.51 10.66
CA ARG A 473 -7.42 -20.84 9.55
C ARG A 473 -8.49 -21.72 8.90
N ARG A 474 -8.16 -23.00 8.64
CA ARG A 474 -9.11 -23.97 8.08
C ARG A 474 -10.26 -24.26 9.05
N ALA A 475 -9.97 -24.39 10.34
CA ALA A 475 -10.99 -24.64 11.36
C ALA A 475 -11.99 -23.48 11.48
N LEU A 476 -11.55 -22.23 11.24
CA LEU A 476 -12.38 -21.05 11.30
C LEU A 476 -13.35 -20.90 10.10
N LEU A 477 -13.07 -21.55 8.98
CA LEU A 477 -13.94 -21.47 7.78
C LEU A 477 -15.12 -22.44 7.89
N ALA A 478 -16.27 -21.99 7.42
CA ALA A 478 -17.44 -22.86 7.21
C ALA A 478 -17.15 -23.94 6.14
N PRO A 479 -17.93 -25.04 6.07
CA PRO A 479 -17.61 -26.18 5.19
C PRO A 479 -17.42 -25.82 3.71
N GLY A 480 -18.27 -24.95 3.14
CA GLY A 480 -18.16 -24.54 1.73
C GLY A 480 -16.88 -23.78 1.43
N PRO A 481 -16.60 -22.63 2.10
CA PRO A 481 -15.33 -21.92 1.98
C PRO A 481 -14.10 -22.76 2.30
N ARG A 482 -14.19 -23.66 3.29
CA ARG A 482 -13.11 -24.59 3.63
C ARG A 482 -12.76 -25.52 2.48
N ALA A 483 -13.77 -26.05 1.79
CA ALA A 483 -13.57 -26.90 0.62
C ALA A 483 -12.97 -26.12 -0.57
N ALA A 484 -13.29 -24.84 -0.72
CA ALA A 484 -12.73 -23.98 -1.77
C ALA A 484 -11.23 -23.72 -1.58
N VAL A 485 -10.71 -23.81 -0.37
CA VAL A 485 -9.28 -23.61 -0.05
C VAL A 485 -8.58 -24.93 0.28
N ASP A 486 -9.16 -26.07 -0.06
CA ASP A 486 -8.52 -27.36 0.20
C ASP A 486 -7.22 -27.50 -0.61
N GLY A 487 -6.17 -28.01 0.04
CA GLY A 487 -4.84 -28.05 -0.56
C GLY A 487 -4.02 -26.75 -0.46
N HIS A 488 -4.65 -25.59 -0.24
CA HIS A 488 -3.96 -24.31 -0.11
C HIS A 488 -3.41 -24.08 1.30
N THR A 489 -2.22 -23.48 1.38
CA THR A 489 -1.59 -23.06 2.63
C THR A 489 -1.72 -21.55 2.87
N GLY A 490 -2.02 -20.78 1.80
CA GLY A 490 -1.96 -19.33 1.76
C GLY A 490 -0.57 -18.78 1.47
N ALA A 491 0.44 -19.65 1.30
CA ALA A 491 1.82 -19.24 0.96
C ALA A 491 2.01 -18.94 -0.53
N GLU A 492 1.11 -19.42 -1.37
CA GLU A 492 1.26 -19.53 -2.83
C GLU A 492 1.65 -18.19 -3.49
N PRO A 493 1.01 -17.03 -3.18
CA PRO A 493 1.40 -15.76 -3.82
C PRO A 493 2.83 -15.32 -3.51
N LEU A 494 3.27 -15.52 -2.27
CA LEU A 494 4.60 -15.13 -1.82
C LEU A 494 5.66 -16.11 -2.37
N LEU A 495 5.35 -17.41 -2.42
CA LEU A 495 6.23 -18.42 -3.02
C LEU A 495 6.42 -18.19 -4.52
N ALA A 496 5.33 -17.87 -5.25
CA ALA A 496 5.40 -17.51 -6.66
C ALA A 496 6.31 -16.29 -6.89
N SER A 497 6.29 -15.32 -5.99
CA SER A 497 7.20 -14.16 -6.06
C SER A 497 8.65 -14.54 -5.77
N LEU A 498 8.93 -15.44 -4.82
CA LEU A 498 10.30 -15.92 -4.55
C LEU A 498 10.92 -16.67 -5.73
N ALA A 499 10.10 -17.31 -6.55
CA ALA A 499 10.56 -17.94 -7.80
C ALA A 499 11.06 -16.91 -8.84
N GLU A 500 10.70 -15.64 -8.73
CA GLU A 500 11.19 -14.57 -9.62
C GLU A 500 12.65 -14.15 -9.33
N ILE A 501 13.18 -14.48 -8.15
CA ILE A 501 14.52 -14.14 -7.68
C ILE A 501 15.30 -15.40 -7.26
N GLU A 502 15.24 -16.44 -8.07
CA GLU A 502 15.93 -17.71 -7.78
C GLU A 502 17.45 -17.56 -7.61
N ASP A 503 18.07 -16.57 -8.25
CA ASP A 503 19.49 -16.26 -8.15
C ASP A 503 19.88 -15.60 -6.82
N GLU A 504 18.94 -14.98 -6.11
CA GLU A 504 19.19 -14.41 -4.79
C GLU A 504 19.30 -15.54 -3.74
N ARG A 505 20.48 -15.71 -3.17
CA ARG A 505 20.77 -16.78 -2.20
C ARG A 505 20.76 -16.32 -0.75
N ASP A 506 20.86 -15.02 -0.47
CA ASP A 506 20.83 -14.52 0.90
C ASP A 506 19.40 -14.56 1.46
N PRO A 507 19.15 -15.30 2.56
CA PRO A 507 17.81 -15.43 3.12
C PRO A 507 17.21 -14.08 3.57
N LEU A 508 18.05 -13.12 4.03
CA LEU A 508 17.57 -11.82 4.43
C LEU A 508 17.09 -11.02 3.22
N ASN A 509 17.84 -11.00 2.13
CA ASN A 509 17.42 -10.32 0.90
C ASN A 509 16.13 -10.93 0.33
N ARG A 510 15.97 -12.27 0.36
CA ARG A 510 14.73 -12.95 -0.04
C ARG A 510 13.53 -12.50 0.83
N MET A 511 13.73 -12.35 2.13
CA MET A 511 12.70 -11.82 3.03
C MET A 511 12.41 -10.35 2.75
N LEU A 512 13.42 -9.48 2.57
CA LEU A 512 13.25 -8.06 2.25
C LEU A 512 12.56 -7.86 0.88
N PHE A 513 12.80 -8.75 -0.07
CA PHE A 513 12.05 -8.78 -1.33
C PHE A 513 10.56 -9.02 -1.09
N LEU A 514 10.18 -10.01 -0.27
CA LEU A 514 8.78 -10.26 0.08
C LEU A 514 8.16 -9.09 0.87
N GLU A 515 8.94 -8.46 1.77
CA GLU A 515 8.52 -7.24 2.47
C GLU A 515 8.12 -6.16 1.47
N THR A 516 9.02 -5.82 0.57
CA THR A 516 8.83 -4.73 -0.39
C THR A 516 7.75 -5.06 -1.42
N ARG A 517 7.70 -6.31 -1.87
CA ARG A 517 6.79 -6.76 -2.93
C ARG A 517 5.35 -6.90 -2.47
N HIS A 518 5.13 -7.34 -1.22
CA HIS A 518 3.82 -7.71 -0.69
C HIS A 518 3.43 -6.90 0.54
N PHE A 519 4.14 -7.08 1.67
CA PHE A 519 3.76 -6.46 2.93
C PHE A 519 3.74 -4.93 2.83
N LEU A 520 4.75 -4.34 2.22
CA LEU A 520 4.80 -2.90 2.00
C LEU A 520 3.68 -2.44 1.06
N ALA A 521 3.57 -3.05 -0.13
CA ALA A 521 2.63 -2.64 -1.17
C ALA A 521 1.15 -2.85 -0.78
N ASP A 522 0.81 -4.05 -0.30
CA ASP A 522 -0.57 -4.46 -0.07
C ASP A 522 -1.08 -4.14 1.34
N HIS A 523 -0.18 -3.80 2.28
CA HIS A 523 -0.53 -3.43 3.65
C HIS A 523 -0.15 -1.99 3.97
N ASN A 524 1.14 -1.66 4.14
CA ASN A 524 1.58 -0.36 4.64
C ASN A 524 1.24 0.79 3.69
N LEU A 525 1.54 0.66 2.40
CA LEU A 525 1.28 1.71 1.41
C LEU A 525 -0.20 1.82 1.08
N ASN A 526 -0.92 0.68 1.07
CA ASN A 526 -2.36 0.67 0.86
C ASN A 526 -3.08 1.53 1.89
N TYR A 527 -2.82 1.32 3.20
CA TYR A 527 -3.49 2.15 4.21
C TYR A 527 -2.93 3.57 4.27
N THR A 528 -1.64 3.77 4.02
CA THR A 528 -1.03 5.10 4.02
C THR A 528 -1.65 5.99 2.94
N ASP A 529 -1.80 5.48 1.70
CA ASP A 529 -2.47 6.20 0.63
C ASP A 529 -3.95 6.45 0.96
N LYS A 530 -4.69 5.41 1.31
CA LYS A 530 -6.15 5.50 1.48
C LYS A 530 -6.56 6.36 2.67
N MET A 531 -5.85 6.28 3.80
CA MET A 531 -6.13 7.13 4.96
C MET A 531 -5.74 8.58 4.71
N GLY A 532 -4.63 8.82 4.02
CA GLY A 532 -4.27 10.16 3.56
C GLY A 532 -5.34 10.74 2.65
N MET A 533 -5.76 9.97 1.65
CA MET A 533 -6.76 10.42 0.68
C MET A 533 -8.17 10.55 1.25
N ALA A 534 -8.53 9.78 2.26
CA ALA A 534 -9.79 9.97 2.99
C ALA A 534 -9.95 11.39 3.55
N SER A 535 -8.82 12.06 3.82
CA SER A 535 -8.74 13.44 4.30
C SER A 535 -8.29 14.45 3.23
N GLY A 536 -8.04 14.01 1.98
CA GLY A 536 -7.49 14.87 0.94
C GLY A 536 -6.05 15.31 1.23
N VAL A 537 -5.23 14.42 1.76
CA VAL A 537 -3.79 14.62 2.02
C VAL A 537 -2.97 13.59 1.26
N GLU A 538 -2.02 14.06 0.47
CA GLU A 538 -1.03 13.21 -0.19
C GLU A 538 0.06 12.77 0.77
N VAL A 539 0.31 11.45 0.85
CA VAL A 539 1.48 10.95 1.56
C VAL A 539 2.55 10.51 0.56
N ARG A 540 3.74 11.11 0.67
CA ARG A 540 4.95 10.78 -0.11
C ARG A 540 5.90 9.96 0.74
N VAL A 541 6.72 9.14 0.09
CA VAL A 541 7.54 8.10 0.75
C VAL A 541 9.01 8.14 0.25
N PRO A 542 9.82 9.11 0.68
CA PRO A 542 11.17 9.32 0.14
C PRO A 542 12.11 8.11 0.25
N LEU A 543 11.94 7.27 1.26
CA LEU A 543 12.72 6.04 1.39
C LEU A 543 12.42 5.02 0.28
N LEU A 544 11.35 5.22 -0.48
CA LEU A 544 10.93 4.39 -1.61
C LEU A 544 11.19 5.05 -2.97
N ASP A 545 12.02 6.08 -3.04
CA ASP A 545 12.56 6.58 -4.30
C ASP A 545 13.32 5.46 -5.03
N LEU A 546 13.14 5.30 -6.35
CA LEU A 546 13.68 4.16 -7.09
C LEU A 546 15.19 4.05 -7.01
N GLU A 547 15.92 5.18 -7.06
CA GLU A 547 17.38 5.18 -6.92
C GLU A 547 17.82 4.67 -5.55
N LEU A 548 17.02 4.96 -4.51
CA LEU A 548 17.28 4.48 -3.16
C LEU A 548 16.91 3.00 -3.00
N VAL A 549 15.83 2.54 -3.64
CA VAL A 549 15.41 1.13 -3.65
C VAL A 549 16.45 0.27 -4.35
N ASP A 550 16.93 0.72 -5.54
CA ASP A 550 17.98 0.03 -6.30
C ASP A 550 19.29 -0.06 -5.49
N PHE A 551 19.66 1.04 -4.87
CA PHE A 551 20.81 1.07 -3.96
C PHE A 551 20.62 0.09 -2.78
N ALA A 552 19.49 0.19 -2.08
CA ALA A 552 19.21 -0.62 -0.90
C ALA A 552 19.19 -2.13 -1.19
N ALA A 553 18.67 -2.55 -2.34
CA ALA A 553 18.66 -3.95 -2.75
C ALA A 553 20.08 -4.53 -2.87
N ARG A 554 21.04 -3.71 -3.30
CA ARG A 554 22.45 -4.09 -3.48
C ARG A 554 23.32 -3.92 -2.24
N VAL A 555 22.84 -3.26 -1.18
CA VAL A 555 23.58 -3.18 0.10
C VAL A 555 23.78 -4.58 0.67
N PRO A 556 25.01 -4.99 1.02
CA PRO A 556 25.27 -6.28 1.63
C PRO A 556 24.40 -6.54 2.87
N SER A 557 23.81 -7.72 3.00
CA SER A 557 22.94 -8.07 4.13
C SER A 557 23.64 -7.91 5.49
N ALA A 558 24.97 -8.10 5.53
CA ALA A 558 25.80 -7.88 6.71
C ALA A 558 25.83 -6.41 7.17
N TYR A 559 25.63 -5.45 6.25
CA TYR A 559 25.52 -4.03 6.58
C TYR A 559 24.09 -3.62 6.96
N LYS A 560 23.07 -4.33 6.46
CA LYS A 560 21.69 -4.12 6.88
C LYS A 560 21.45 -4.63 8.30
N GLN A 561 22.03 -5.80 8.65
CA GLN A 561 21.84 -6.43 9.95
C GLN A 561 23.16 -6.92 10.57
N ARG A 562 23.62 -6.25 11.64
CA ARG A 562 24.81 -6.62 12.43
C ARG A 562 24.39 -7.28 13.75
N GLY A 563 24.63 -8.58 13.91
CA GLY A 563 24.22 -9.31 15.11
C GLY A 563 22.71 -9.19 15.37
N ARG A 564 22.32 -8.62 16.50
CA ARG A 564 20.92 -8.36 16.85
C ARG A 564 20.40 -7.01 16.35
N GLU A 565 21.26 -6.20 15.76
CA GLU A 565 20.94 -4.85 15.32
C GLU A 565 20.50 -4.85 13.85
N GLY A 566 19.26 -4.45 13.60
CA GLY A 566 18.75 -4.14 12.27
C GLY A 566 18.99 -2.69 11.88
N LYS A 567 18.88 -2.37 10.59
CA LYS A 567 19.13 -1.04 10.00
C LYS A 567 20.54 -0.51 10.28
N ALA A 568 21.55 -1.38 10.43
CA ALA A 568 22.85 -0.95 10.94
C ALA A 568 23.49 0.13 10.07
N VAL A 569 23.55 -0.04 8.75
CA VAL A 569 24.06 0.97 7.82
C VAL A 569 23.20 2.25 7.80
N PHE A 570 21.87 2.12 7.95
CA PHE A 570 20.99 3.29 7.99
C PHE A 570 21.18 4.09 9.29
N LYS A 571 21.39 3.41 10.42
CA LYS A 571 21.76 4.07 11.68
C LYS A 571 23.09 4.80 11.55
N GLU A 572 24.10 4.14 11.00
CA GLU A 572 25.43 4.72 10.73
C GLU A 572 25.32 5.96 9.82
N ALA A 573 24.47 5.90 8.79
CA ALA A 573 24.21 7.04 7.91
C ALA A 573 23.61 8.25 8.64
N MET A 574 22.82 8.03 9.70
CA MET A 574 22.12 9.08 10.44
C MET A 574 22.86 9.59 11.69
N GLU A 575 23.93 8.95 12.13
CA GLU A 575 24.71 9.40 13.31
C GLU A 575 25.17 10.86 13.26
N PRO A 576 25.56 11.44 12.10
CA PRO A 576 25.92 12.86 12.04
C PRO A 576 24.74 13.84 12.19
N LEU A 577 23.50 13.37 12.10
CA LEU A 577 22.31 14.22 11.95
C LEU A 577 21.31 14.11 13.09
N LEU A 578 21.28 12.99 13.79
CA LEU A 578 20.25 12.68 14.79
C LEU A 578 20.88 12.30 16.14
N PRO A 579 20.17 12.55 17.26
CA PRO A 579 20.62 12.11 18.57
C PRO A 579 20.77 10.59 18.66
N ARG A 580 21.82 10.12 19.29
CA ARG A 580 22.16 8.70 19.38
C ARG A 580 21.07 7.86 20.04
N ASP A 581 20.40 8.36 21.07
CA ASP A 581 19.32 7.69 21.77
C ASP A 581 18.02 7.57 20.92
N VAL A 582 17.83 8.44 19.94
CA VAL A 582 16.77 8.33 18.93
C VAL A 582 17.14 7.25 17.91
N ILE A 583 18.37 7.25 17.40
CA ILE A 583 18.86 6.29 16.38
C ILE A 583 18.80 4.86 16.93
N TYR A 584 19.26 4.66 18.17
CA TYR A 584 19.45 3.33 18.77
C TYR A 584 18.31 2.90 19.70
N ARG A 585 17.20 3.65 19.74
CA ARG A 585 16.02 3.24 20.52
C ARG A 585 15.50 1.87 20.06
N PRO A 586 14.91 1.08 20.98
CA PRO A 586 14.24 -0.15 20.59
C PRO A 586 13.09 0.12 19.61
N LYS A 587 12.94 -0.74 18.58
CA LYS A 587 11.85 -0.62 17.61
C LYS A 587 10.50 -0.75 18.30
N THR A 588 9.66 0.27 18.11
CA THR A 588 8.23 0.28 18.44
C THR A 588 7.41 0.17 17.15
N GLY A 589 6.28 -0.53 17.18
CA GLY A 589 5.33 -0.57 16.05
C GLY A 589 4.45 0.68 16.04
N PHE A 590 3.99 1.08 14.87
CA PHE A 590 2.94 2.10 14.71
C PHE A 590 1.56 1.45 14.94
N GLY A 591 1.38 0.81 16.11
CA GLY A 591 0.19 0.05 16.44
C GLY A 591 -0.73 0.77 17.43
N ALA A 592 -1.76 0.05 17.86
CA ALA A 592 -2.69 0.46 18.90
C ALA A 592 -2.85 -0.66 19.95
N PRO A 593 -3.38 -0.40 21.12
CA PRO A 593 -3.56 -1.39 22.19
C PRO A 593 -4.74 -2.33 21.91
N LEU A 594 -4.69 -3.03 20.77
CA LEU A 594 -5.79 -3.83 20.22
C LEU A 594 -6.34 -4.85 21.21
N ARG A 595 -5.48 -5.56 21.96
CA ARG A 595 -5.92 -6.56 22.94
C ARG A 595 -6.72 -5.94 24.07
N GLN A 596 -6.33 -4.75 24.51
CA GLN A 596 -7.08 -4.00 25.53
C GLN A 596 -8.45 -3.58 24.97
N TRP A 597 -8.48 -3.03 23.75
CA TRP A 597 -9.73 -2.63 23.11
C TRP A 597 -10.69 -3.79 22.89
N LEU A 598 -10.21 -4.97 22.49
CA LEU A 598 -11.05 -6.16 22.29
C LEU A 598 -11.66 -6.69 23.61
N ARG A 599 -11.01 -6.43 24.75
CA ARG A 599 -11.52 -6.82 26.09
C ARG A 599 -12.41 -5.75 26.71
N GLY A 600 -12.24 -4.50 26.32
CA GLY A 600 -12.98 -3.32 26.77
C GLY A 600 -13.93 -2.79 25.71
N GLU A 601 -13.51 -1.75 25.02
CA GLU A 601 -14.33 -0.90 24.15
C GLU A 601 -14.94 -1.62 22.95
N LEU A 602 -14.23 -2.60 22.39
CA LEU A 602 -14.72 -3.43 21.26
C LEU A 602 -15.51 -4.66 21.69
N ARG A 603 -15.68 -4.91 22.98
CA ARG A 603 -16.27 -6.16 23.45
C ARG A 603 -17.66 -6.39 22.87
N GLU A 604 -18.53 -5.40 22.97
CA GLU A 604 -19.92 -5.48 22.47
C GLU A 604 -19.94 -5.59 20.94
N ALA A 605 -19.08 -4.83 20.26
CA ALA A 605 -18.95 -4.89 18.80
C ALA A 605 -18.49 -6.28 18.32
N VAL A 606 -17.56 -6.93 19.04
CA VAL A 606 -17.15 -8.32 18.74
C VAL A 606 -18.31 -9.29 18.95
N GLU A 607 -19.07 -9.16 20.06
CA GLU A 607 -20.20 -10.04 20.37
C GLU A 607 -21.34 -9.90 19.34
N GLU A 608 -21.61 -8.69 18.89
CA GLU A 608 -22.61 -8.42 17.84
C GLU A 608 -22.13 -8.91 16.48
N THR A 609 -20.95 -8.47 16.04
CA THR A 609 -20.41 -8.73 14.70
C THR A 609 -20.13 -10.22 14.50
N LEU A 610 -19.58 -10.90 15.49
CA LEU A 610 -19.23 -12.33 15.46
C LEU A 610 -20.28 -13.21 16.17
N SER A 611 -21.52 -12.73 16.29
CA SER A 611 -22.62 -13.54 16.83
C SER A 611 -22.89 -14.77 15.97
N GLU A 612 -23.40 -15.84 16.56
CA GLU A 612 -23.76 -17.06 15.84
C GLU A 612 -24.74 -16.77 14.69
N ARG A 613 -25.70 -15.87 14.90
CA ARG A 613 -26.65 -15.45 13.89
C ARG A 613 -25.96 -14.76 12.70
N SER A 614 -25.05 -13.80 12.96
CA SER A 614 -24.31 -13.08 11.94
C SER A 614 -23.45 -14.04 11.09
N LEU A 615 -22.66 -14.87 11.74
CA LEU A 615 -21.77 -15.82 11.07
C LEU A 615 -22.53 -16.90 10.30
N ALA A 616 -23.63 -17.44 10.84
CA ALA A 616 -24.45 -18.43 10.15
C ALA A 616 -25.14 -17.85 8.91
N SER A 617 -25.62 -16.59 8.98
CA SER A 617 -26.24 -15.93 7.83
C SER A 617 -25.22 -15.64 6.71
N ARG A 618 -23.97 -15.34 7.06
CA ARG A 618 -22.87 -15.14 6.12
C ARG A 618 -22.40 -16.44 5.47
N GLY A 619 -22.30 -17.51 6.23
CA GLY A 619 -21.82 -18.81 5.76
C GLY A 619 -20.34 -18.85 5.37
N LEU A 620 -19.54 -17.87 5.82
CA LEU A 620 -18.11 -17.78 5.55
C LEU A 620 -17.27 -18.45 6.63
N PHE A 621 -17.65 -18.25 7.90
CA PHE A 621 -16.94 -18.77 9.07
C PHE A 621 -17.79 -19.80 9.85
N ASP A 622 -17.11 -20.70 10.54
CA ASP A 622 -17.75 -21.67 11.47
C ASP A 622 -18.05 -20.98 12.80
N PRO A 623 -19.33 -20.82 13.17
CA PRO A 623 -19.71 -20.07 14.38
C PRO A 623 -19.15 -20.68 15.66
N ALA A 624 -19.06 -22.03 15.75
CA ALA A 624 -18.57 -22.72 16.93
C ALA A 624 -17.06 -22.53 17.10
N ALA A 625 -16.31 -22.60 16.00
CA ALA A 625 -14.86 -22.37 16.02
C ALA A 625 -14.53 -20.91 16.36
N VAL A 626 -15.27 -19.94 15.82
CA VAL A 626 -15.08 -18.51 16.11
C VAL A 626 -15.39 -18.21 17.57
N ARG A 627 -16.52 -18.68 18.10
CA ARG A 627 -16.89 -18.53 19.52
C ARG A 627 -15.80 -19.07 20.42
N ARG A 628 -15.32 -20.29 20.16
CA ARG A 628 -14.23 -20.91 20.94
C ARG A 628 -12.95 -20.06 20.91
N LEU A 629 -12.57 -19.51 19.77
CA LEU A 629 -11.40 -18.63 19.65
C LEU A 629 -11.56 -17.37 20.53
N VAL A 630 -12.72 -16.71 20.47
CA VAL A 630 -13.03 -15.50 21.26
C VAL A 630 -12.96 -15.82 22.77
N GLU A 631 -13.53 -16.94 23.19
CA GLU A 631 -13.48 -17.38 24.60
C GLU A 631 -12.06 -17.66 25.08
N LEU A 632 -11.24 -18.35 24.26
CA LEU A 632 -9.85 -18.64 24.61
C LEU A 632 -8.98 -17.38 24.65
N GLU A 633 -9.19 -16.42 23.73
CA GLU A 633 -8.48 -15.13 23.74
C GLU A 633 -8.86 -14.30 24.99
N ARG A 634 -10.15 -14.21 25.32
CA ARG A 634 -10.62 -13.51 26.53
C ARG A 634 -10.04 -14.12 27.82
N ALA A 635 -9.92 -15.45 27.84
CA ALA A 635 -9.31 -16.17 28.95
C ALA A 635 -7.77 -16.09 28.97
N GLY A 636 -7.14 -15.42 28.00
CA GLY A 636 -5.69 -15.31 27.88
C GLY A 636 -4.97 -16.62 27.54
N LYS A 637 -5.71 -17.63 27.05
CA LYS A 637 -5.17 -18.96 26.74
C LYS A 637 -4.51 -19.06 25.38
N VAL A 638 -4.79 -18.13 24.45
CA VAL A 638 -4.22 -18.06 23.10
C VAL A 638 -3.87 -16.62 22.73
N GLU A 639 -2.96 -16.45 21.77
CA GLU A 639 -2.68 -15.15 21.14
C GLU A 639 -3.61 -14.97 19.91
N GLY A 640 -4.90 -14.72 20.14
CA GLY A 640 -5.93 -14.64 19.12
C GLY A 640 -6.40 -13.24 18.75
N ALA A 641 -5.91 -12.18 19.43
CA ALA A 641 -6.45 -10.83 19.30
C ALA A 641 -6.52 -10.33 17.84
N TYR A 642 -5.43 -10.45 17.09
CA TYR A 642 -5.43 -10.06 15.67
C TYR A 642 -6.31 -10.96 14.79
N THR A 643 -6.47 -12.23 15.14
CA THR A 643 -7.38 -13.14 14.43
C THR A 643 -8.85 -12.76 14.67
N VAL A 644 -9.22 -12.49 15.94
CA VAL A 644 -10.58 -12.00 16.27
C VAL A 644 -10.87 -10.69 15.55
N PHE A 645 -9.90 -9.78 15.56
CA PHE A 645 -10.04 -8.50 14.83
C PHE A 645 -10.16 -8.70 13.32
N ALA A 646 -9.41 -9.64 12.73
CA ALA A 646 -9.50 -9.95 11.31
C ALA A 646 -10.88 -10.52 10.92
N LEU A 647 -11.43 -11.44 11.74
CA LEU A 647 -12.78 -11.96 11.53
C LEU A 647 -13.83 -10.84 11.58
N MET A 648 -13.69 -9.91 12.54
CA MET A 648 -14.57 -8.75 12.67
C MET A 648 -14.44 -7.79 11.46
N CYS A 649 -13.22 -7.48 11.04
CA CYS A 649 -12.98 -6.64 9.85
C CYS A 649 -13.57 -7.27 8.57
N VAL A 650 -13.45 -8.58 8.39
CA VAL A 650 -14.05 -9.29 7.25
C VAL A 650 -15.57 -9.19 7.29
N GLU A 651 -16.21 -9.43 8.43
CA GLU A 651 -17.67 -9.36 8.54
C GLU A 651 -18.21 -7.94 8.33
N LEU A 652 -17.58 -6.92 8.96
CA LEU A 652 -17.92 -5.51 8.74
C LEU A 652 -17.72 -5.10 7.28
N TRP A 653 -16.64 -5.53 6.66
CA TRP A 653 -16.38 -5.28 5.25
C TRP A 653 -17.47 -5.93 4.36
N CYS A 654 -17.89 -7.17 4.64
CA CYS A 654 -18.97 -7.81 3.93
C CYS A 654 -20.28 -7.02 4.03
N ARG A 655 -20.64 -6.53 5.21
CA ARG A 655 -21.82 -5.67 5.40
C ARG A 655 -21.78 -4.43 4.51
N MET A 656 -20.61 -3.80 4.36
CA MET A 656 -20.44 -2.57 3.60
C MET A 656 -20.33 -2.78 2.08
N PHE A 657 -19.65 -3.82 1.65
CA PHE A 657 -19.29 -4.00 0.22
C PHE A 657 -20.05 -5.11 -0.50
N VAL A 658 -20.55 -6.10 0.25
CA VAL A 658 -21.28 -7.24 -0.32
C VAL A 658 -22.79 -7.08 -0.14
N ASP A 659 -23.24 -6.78 1.08
CA ASP A 659 -24.68 -6.75 1.40
C ASP A 659 -25.34 -5.42 1.07
N ALA A 660 -24.68 -4.32 1.44
CA ALA A 660 -25.24 -3.00 1.21
C ALA A 660 -24.93 -2.51 -0.21
N PRO A 661 -25.90 -1.88 -0.89
CA PRO A 661 -25.57 -1.11 -2.08
C PRO A 661 -24.61 0.03 -1.66
N PRO A 662 -23.69 0.43 -2.55
CA PRO A 662 -22.86 1.61 -2.26
C PRO A 662 -23.79 2.79 -1.97
N PRO A 663 -23.42 3.70 -1.04
CA PRO A 663 -24.21 4.88 -0.76
C PRO A 663 -24.56 5.59 -2.06
N ALA A 664 -25.81 5.99 -2.20
CA ALA A 664 -26.21 6.84 -3.32
C ALA A 664 -25.36 8.11 -3.23
N VAL A 665 -24.44 8.27 -4.18
CA VAL A 665 -23.71 9.55 -4.29
C VAL A 665 -24.76 10.58 -4.64
N ALA A 666 -24.93 11.59 -3.80
CA ALA A 666 -25.80 12.73 -4.11
C ALA A 666 -25.40 13.20 -5.51
N SER A 667 -26.35 13.23 -6.43
CA SER A 667 -26.10 13.73 -7.77
C SER A 667 -25.66 15.18 -7.62
N GLU A 668 -24.37 15.47 -7.76
CA GLU A 668 -23.97 16.84 -8.04
C GLU A 668 -24.76 17.29 -9.28
N PRO A 669 -25.36 18.49 -9.28
CA PRO A 669 -26.04 18.99 -10.46
C PRO A 669 -25.08 18.83 -11.64
N ALA A 670 -25.55 18.22 -12.71
CA ALA A 670 -24.78 17.94 -13.91
C ALA A 670 -24.01 19.22 -14.27
N ALA A 671 -22.67 19.18 -14.06
CA ALA A 671 -21.81 20.25 -14.56
C ALA A 671 -22.08 20.31 -16.06
N ALA A 672 -22.56 21.47 -16.50
CA ALA A 672 -22.96 21.71 -17.85
C ALA A 672 -21.90 21.11 -18.79
N ALA A 673 -22.34 20.25 -19.72
CA ALA A 673 -21.55 19.80 -20.82
C ALA A 673 -20.89 21.06 -21.43
N VAL A 674 -19.56 21.12 -21.35
CA VAL A 674 -18.84 22.08 -22.17
C VAL A 674 -19.05 21.60 -23.59
N ALA A 675 -20.07 22.18 -24.20
CA ALA A 675 -20.29 22.05 -25.63
C ALA A 675 -18.99 22.45 -26.33
N ALA A 676 -18.61 21.65 -27.30
CA ALA A 676 -17.61 22.00 -28.26
C ALA A 676 -17.82 23.44 -28.70
N ALA A 677 -16.89 24.33 -28.32
CA ALA A 677 -16.73 25.59 -28.99
C ALA A 677 -15.76 25.34 -30.16
N THR A 678 -16.28 25.49 -31.33
CA THR A 678 -15.66 25.51 -32.67
C THR A 678 -14.29 26.18 -32.71
#